data_98fa6d281afced4a40460d270fa9b124
#
_entry.id   98fa6d281afced4a40460d270fa9b124
#
_cell.length_a   1.000
_cell.length_b   1.000
_cell.length_c   1.000
_cell.angle_alpha   90.00
_cell.angle_beta   90.00
_cell.angle_gamma   90.00
#
_symmetry.space_group_name_H-M   'P 1'
#
loop_
_entity.id
_entity.type
_entity.pdbx_description
1 polymer ?
#
loop_
_entity_poly.entity_id
_entity_poly.type
_entity_poly.pdbx_seq_one_letter_code
_entity_poly.pdbx_strand_id
1 'polypeptide(L)'
;MPINEADTCRKYVEPKLRAAGWTDEQISEQKSFTDGRIVIAGPRPIRRPQKRADYLLRYRRDFPIAVVEAKAAYRALADGLQQAKEYAEILGLKFAYATNGHGIIEHNFITGVESEVVGFPSPEDLWTRLSGAEGITDEIAGRLLAPCYHLSGKSPRYYQEIAINRTVQAVLQGRKRVLLTLATGTGKTVIAFQICWKLWNSRWNRTGDYRRPRILYLADRNVLVDEPKDKIFAPFGDARHKIEGDAVKSREMYFAIYQGISHDERRPGLYREYGRDFFDLIVVDECHRGSARDESNWREILEHFESAFQVGMTATPLRHDNRDTYRYFGNPIYMYSLRQGIDDGFLAPYRVHRIVSTVDAAGWRPAPGEVDRYGREIPDGLYGTPDFDRTIALRPRTEAIARNLTDFLKKTDRFGKTIVFCVDQEHAEEMRRALNNCNADLVQQYPDYVARVVSDEGDVGRGHLSRFMDIETLTPTIVTTSQMLTTGVDVQTCKNIVIVRNINSMTEFKQIIGRGTRVRDDYGKFFFNILDYTGSATRLFADPEFDGDPALVTEEEMNAEGESVSEPKVVEQEPAPQEPEEGEPVPPPTLPNFDDEERPPRKYYVDGGTVEIAAHLVYELDADGKRLAVKKFTDYTGEKVRSMYSSAAALRAKWSNAEERAAIIASLEQRGISFEELAEATKQPDADPFDLLCNVAYSAPIRTRRERADAVRLEGAFLGKFTNGARNVLNELLEKYVEFGTAQFQIPDILKVPPLSDHGNVMEIADLFGGGDRLREAVGELQQLLYVA
;
A
#
# COMPACT_ATOMS: atom_id res chain seq x y z
N MET A 1 -29.25 -6.17 -38.34
CA MET A 1 -28.72 -5.46 -37.17
C MET A 1 -27.32 -4.94 -37.54
N PRO A 2 -26.89 -3.77 -37.15
CA PRO A 2 -25.52 -3.34 -37.40
C PRO A 2 -24.57 -4.33 -36.74
N ILE A 3 -23.49 -4.67 -37.41
CA ILE A 3 -22.48 -5.62 -36.95
C ILE A 3 -21.76 -4.95 -35.78
N ASN A 4 -21.83 -5.57 -34.60
CA ASN A 4 -21.16 -5.10 -33.38
C ASN A 4 -19.65 -5.38 -33.44
N GLU A 5 -18.91 -4.91 -32.42
CA GLU A 5 -17.45 -5.04 -32.36
C GLU A 5 -16.99 -6.51 -32.31
N ALA A 6 -17.65 -7.35 -31.50
CA ALA A 6 -17.35 -8.78 -31.42
C ALA A 6 -17.59 -9.50 -32.75
N ASP A 7 -18.67 -9.14 -33.48
CA ASP A 7 -18.94 -9.69 -34.81
C ASP A 7 -17.91 -9.21 -35.82
N THR A 8 -17.44 -7.96 -35.71
CA THR A 8 -16.38 -7.39 -36.56
C THR A 8 -15.07 -8.17 -36.34
N CYS A 9 -14.68 -8.39 -35.07
CA CYS A 9 -13.51 -9.18 -34.71
C CYS A 9 -13.55 -10.56 -35.39
N ARG A 10 -14.61 -11.31 -35.13
CA ARG A 10 -14.74 -12.69 -35.61
C ARG A 10 -14.86 -12.81 -37.12
N LYS A 11 -15.63 -11.93 -37.81
CA LYS A 11 -15.94 -12.04 -39.22
C LYS A 11 -14.86 -11.45 -40.13
N TYR A 12 -14.18 -10.42 -39.67
CA TYR A 12 -13.31 -9.63 -40.56
C TYR A 12 -11.86 -9.58 -40.05
N VAL A 13 -11.63 -9.41 -38.74
CA VAL A 13 -10.26 -9.20 -38.20
C VAL A 13 -9.52 -10.49 -38.14
N GLU A 14 -10.07 -11.49 -37.44
CA GLU A 14 -9.42 -12.81 -37.23
C GLU A 14 -9.08 -13.50 -38.56
N PRO A 15 -9.99 -13.57 -39.57
CA PRO A 15 -9.64 -14.17 -40.86
C PRO A 15 -8.51 -13.44 -41.59
N LYS A 16 -8.41 -12.09 -41.45
CA LYS A 16 -7.34 -11.32 -42.07
C LYS A 16 -5.99 -11.56 -41.36
N LEU A 17 -6.00 -11.69 -40.01
CA LEU A 17 -4.80 -12.05 -39.27
C LEU A 17 -4.30 -13.43 -39.66
N ARG A 18 -5.19 -14.44 -39.76
CA ARG A 18 -4.84 -15.79 -40.21
C ARG A 18 -4.34 -15.80 -41.66
N ALA A 19 -4.96 -15.02 -42.56
CA ALA A 19 -4.51 -14.87 -43.95
C ALA A 19 -3.12 -14.21 -44.06
N ALA A 20 -2.74 -13.38 -43.10
CA ALA A 20 -1.40 -12.80 -42.99
C ALA A 20 -0.37 -13.76 -42.32
N GLY A 21 -0.77 -14.98 -41.98
CA GLY A 21 0.14 -16.02 -41.45
C GLY A 21 0.22 -16.09 -39.91
N TRP A 22 -0.62 -15.36 -39.19
CA TRP A 22 -0.69 -15.46 -37.71
C TRP A 22 -1.39 -16.74 -37.29
N THR A 23 -0.74 -17.48 -36.39
CA THR A 23 -1.27 -18.72 -35.80
C THR A 23 -2.04 -18.47 -34.51
N ASP A 24 -2.86 -19.44 -34.06
CA ASP A 24 -3.62 -19.36 -32.82
C ASP A 24 -2.74 -19.15 -31.58
N GLU A 25 -1.53 -19.71 -31.57
CA GLU A 25 -0.58 -19.52 -30.47
C GLU A 25 0.00 -18.09 -30.43
N GLN A 26 -0.01 -17.38 -31.55
CA GLN A 26 0.52 -16.02 -31.71
C GLN A 26 -0.56 -14.96 -31.49
N ILE A 27 -1.83 -15.32 -31.58
CA ILE A 27 -2.97 -14.41 -31.37
C ILE A 27 -3.52 -14.60 -29.96
N SER A 28 -3.48 -13.56 -29.15
CA SER A 28 -4.17 -13.52 -27.87
C SER A 28 -5.37 -12.60 -27.98
N GLU A 29 -6.58 -13.20 -28.04
CA GLU A 29 -7.83 -12.46 -28.14
C GLU A 29 -8.28 -11.91 -26.79
N GLN A 30 -8.90 -10.73 -26.78
CA GLN A 30 -9.51 -10.09 -25.63
C GLN A 30 -8.57 -10.14 -24.38
N LYS A 31 -7.28 -9.87 -24.62
CA LYS A 31 -6.25 -10.04 -23.61
C LYS A 31 -6.27 -8.88 -22.62
N SER A 32 -6.74 -9.16 -21.39
CA SER A 32 -6.54 -8.26 -20.27
C SER A 32 -5.05 -8.25 -19.87
N PHE A 33 -4.47 -7.07 -19.73
CA PHE A 33 -3.08 -6.89 -19.33
C PHE A 33 -2.94 -6.12 -18.00
N THR A 34 -4.02 -5.48 -17.52
CA THR A 34 -4.09 -4.94 -16.15
C THR A 34 -5.16 -5.69 -15.35
N ASP A 35 -5.09 -5.57 -14.00
CA ASP A 35 -6.14 -6.11 -13.12
C ASP A 35 -7.25 -5.09 -12.86
N GLY A 36 -7.08 -3.86 -13.33
CA GLY A 36 -8.00 -2.75 -13.09
C GLY A 36 -7.75 -2.08 -11.73
N ARG A 37 -7.63 -0.76 -11.76
CA ARG A 37 -7.36 0.06 -10.58
C ARG A 37 -8.40 -0.15 -9.49
N ILE A 38 -7.95 -0.26 -8.26
CA ILE A 38 -8.81 -0.28 -7.07
C ILE A 38 -8.98 1.16 -6.59
N VAL A 39 -10.23 1.63 -6.53
CA VAL A 39 -10.59 2.96 -6.03
C VAL A 39 -11.25 2.78 -4.66
N ILE A 40 -10.75 3.49 -3.66
CA ILE A 40 -11.29 3.47 -2.30
C ILE A 40 -12.33 4.59 -2.20
N ALA A 41 -13.52 4.35 -2.78
CA ALA A 41 -14.63 5.28 -2.69
C ALA A 41 -15.75 4.66 -1.85
N GLY A 42 -15.85 5.07 -0.57
CA GLY A 42 -16.89 4.55 0.32
C GLY A 42 -16.53 3.23 1.04
N PRO A 43 -17.55 2.46 1.50
CA PRO A 43 -17.35 1.30 2.38
C PRO A 43 -16.77 0.09 1.66
N ARG A 44 -16.92 0.01 0.35
CA ARG A 44 -16.38 -1.08 -0.46
C ARG A 44 -15.43 -0.54 -1.51
N PRO A 45 -14.19 -1.04 -1.58
CA PRO A 45 -13.31 -0.71 -2.67
C PRO A 45 -13.93 -1.19 -3.99
N ILE A 46 -13.89 -0.33 -5.00
CA ILE A 46 -14.41 -0.62 -6.35
C ILE A 46 -13.21 -0.86 -7.25
N ARG A 47 -13.22 -1.97 -7.98
CA ARG A 47 -12.21 -2.24 -9.00
C ARG A 47 -12.71 -1.68 -10.34
N ARG A 48 -11.94 -0.80 -10.97
CA ARG A 48 -12.22 -0.29 -12.32
C ARG A 48 -12.05 -1.41 -13.35
N PRO A 49 -12.66 -1.28 -14.56
CA PRO A 49 -12.46 -2.24 -15.62
C PRO A 49 -10.97 -2.45 -15.94
N GLN A 50 -10.63 -3.68 -16.27
CA GLN A 50 -9.29 -4.04 -16.74
C GLN A 50 -9.05 -3.41 -18.11
N LYS A 51 -7.82 -2.94 -18.38
CA LYS A 51 -7.41 -2.61 -19.74
C LYS A 51 -7.24 -3.91 -20.51
N ARG A 52 -7.92 -4.00 -21.63
CA ARG A 52 -8.03 -5.20 -22.44
C ARG A 52 -7.90 -4.86 -23.92
N ALA A 53 -6.91 -5.41 -24.58
CA ALA A 53 -6.74 -5.31 -26.01
C ALA A 53 -7.60 -6.35 -26.75
N ASP A 54 -8.19 -5.97 -27.87
CA ASP A 54 -8.94 -6.92 -28.69
C ASP A 54 -8.05 -8.05 -29.18
N TYR A 55 -6.85 -7.69 -29.68
CA TYR A 55 -5.83 -8.67 -30.01
C TYR A 55 -4.44 -8.18 -29.59
N LEU A 56 -3.72 -9.07 -28.91
CA LEU A 56 -2.28 -8.93 -28.67
C LEU A 56 -1.56 -9.98 -29.52
N LEU A 57 -0.76 -9.49 -30.45
CA LEU A 57 0.00 -10.33 -31.37
C LEU A 57 1.39 -10.62 -30.79
N ARG A 58 1.79 -11.87 -30.79
CA ARG A 58 3.06 -12.34 -30.24
C ARG A 58 3.88 -13.01 -31.34
N TYR A 59 5.14 -12.57 -31.50
CA TYR A 59 6.04 -13.24 -32.41
C TYR A 59 6.43 -14.63 -31.90
N ARG A 60 6.66 -14.73 -30.58
CA ARG A 60 6.80 -15.98 -29.83
C ARG A 60 5.98 -15.85 -28.55
N ARG A 61 5.71 -16.96 -27.87
CA ARG A 61 4.84 -17.04 -26.69
C ARG A 61 5.06 -15.93 -25.66
N ASP A 62 6.32 -15.61 -25.35
CA ASP A 62 6.70 -14.63 -24.32
C ASP A 62 7.29 -13.34 -24.94
N PHE A 63 6.98 -13.08 -26.22
CA PHE A 63 7.46 -11.90 -26.94
C PHE A 63 6.32 -11.24 -27.73
N PRO A 64 5.56 -10.33 -27.09
CA PRO A 64 4.54 -9.54 -27.78
C PRO A 64 5.19 -8.56 -28.76
N ILE A 65 4.56 -8.32 -29.91
CA ILE A 65 5.12 -7.48 -30.98
C ILE A 65 4.16 -6.38 -31.45
N ALA A 66 2.85 -6.61 -31.43
CA ALA A 66 1.86 -5.65 -31.87
C ALA A 66 0.54 -5.77 -31.09
N VAL A 67 -0.24 -4.71 -31.09
CA VAL A 67 -1.60 -4.66 -30.58
C VAL A 67 -2.56 -4.25 -31.67
N VAL A 68 -3.78 -4.82 -31.68
CA VAL A 68 -4.86 -4.49 -32.62
C VAL A 68 -6.11 -4.14 -31.81
N GLU A 69 -6.68 -2.98 -32.10
CA GLU A 69 -7.98 -2.54 -31.60
C GLU A 69 -9.00 -2.55 -32.73
N ALA A 70 -10.11 -3.20 -32.49
CA ALA A 70 -11.22 -3.29 -33.47
C ALA A 70 -12.38 -2.41 -33.03
N LYS A 71 -13.05 -1.80 -33.98
CA LYS A 71 -14.32 -1.09 -33.77
C LYS A 71 -15.41 -1.70 -34.63
N ALA A 72 -16.65 -1.47 -34.26
CA ALA A 72 -17.80 -1.95 -35.04
C ALA A 72 -17.71 -1.47 -36.50
N ALA A 73 -18.11 -2.32 -37.44
CA ALA A 73 -17.95 -2.08 -38.91
C ALA A 73 -18.55 -0.77 -39.45
N TYR A 74 -19.46 -0.16 -38.68
CA TYR A 74 -20.06 1.15 -39.02
C TYR A 74 -19.33 2.36 -38.44
N ARG A 75 -18.28 2.14 -37.62
CA ARG A 75 -17.48 3.20 -36.99
C ARG A 75 -16.38 3.68 -37.93
N ALA A 76 -15.87 4.89 -37.68
CA ALA A 76 -14.72 5.40 -38.41
C ALA A 76 -13.48 4.54 -38.14
N LEU A 77 -12.64 4.40 -39.18
CA LEU A 77 -11.44 3.57 -39.09
C LEU A 77 -10.46 4.05 -38.01
N ALA A 78 -10.40 5.35 -37.79
CA ALA A 78 -9.50 5.97 -36.81
C ALA A 78 -10.00 5.91 -35.35
N ASP A 79 -11.27 5.55 -35.10
CA ASP A 79 -11.86 5.61 -33.75
C ASP A 79 -11.13 4.74 -32.70
N GLY A 80 -10.46 3.67 -33.14
CA GLY A 80 -9.67 2.78 -32.26
C GLY A 80 -8.20 3.13 -32.19
N LEU A 81 -7.69 4.04 -33.02
CA LEU A 81 -6.24 4.23 -33.16
C LEU A 81 -5.58 4.81 -31.92
N GLN A 82 -6.21 5.79 -31.27
CA GLN A 82 -5.66 6.37 -30.05
C GLN A 82 -5.58 5.34 -28.93
N GLN A 83 -6.58 4.49 -28.79
CA GLN A 83 -6.60 3.40 -27.81
C GLN A 83 -5.52 2.36 -28.13
N ALA A 84 -5.35 1.98 -29.40
CA ALA A 84 -4.29 1.07 -29.82
C ALA A 84 -2.89 1.64 -29.53
N LYS A 85 -2.69 2.95 -29.74
CA LYS A 85 -1.44 3.65 -29.42
C LYS A 85 -1.16 3.63 -27.92
N GLU A 86 -2.14 4.00 -27.09
CA GLU A 86 -2.02 3.96 -25.62
C GLU A 86 -1.64 2.55 -25.15
N TYR A 87 -2.29 1.53 -25.66
CA TYR A 87 -2.00 0.16 -25.29
C TYR A 87 -0.62 -0.31 -25.76
N ALA A 88 -0.19 0.10 -26.95
CA ALA A 88 1.16 -0.18 -27.44
C ALA A 88 2.23 0.48 -26.55
N GLU A 89 2.02 1.74 -26.13
CA GLU A 89 2.92 2.45 -25.22
C GLU A 89 3.02 1.75 -23.87
N ILE A 90 1.89 1.39 -23.26
CA ILE A 90 1.85 0.65 -21.98
C ILE A 90 2.57 -0.69 -22.11
N LEU A 91 2.32 -1.44 -23.19
CA LEU A 91 2.90 -2.75 -23.45
C LEU A 91 4.33 -2.66 -24.03
N GLY A 92 4.85 -1.48 -24.27
CA GLY A 92 6.19 -1.24 -24.83
C GLY A 92 6.36 -1.74 -26.26
N LEU A 93 5.25 -1.81 -27.03
CA LEU A 93 5.22 -2.32 -28.42
C LEU A 93 5.54 -1.22 -29.43
N LYS A 94 6.01 -1.62 -30.59
CA LYS A 94 6.40 -0.71 -31.69
C LYS A 94 5.36 -0.60 -32.79
N PHE A 95 4.33 -1.46 -32.74
CA PHE A 95 3.28 -1.49 -33.78
C PHE A 95 1.90 -1.51 -33.12
N ALA A 96 1.06 -0.56 -33.53
CA ALA A 96 -0.33 -0.46 -33.13
C ALA A 96 -1.24 -0.43 -34.33
N TYR A 97 -2.31 -1.18 -34.31
CA TYR A 97 -3.29 -1.28 -35.39
C TYR A 97 -4.69 -0.93 -34.93
N ALA A 98 -5.40 -0.14 -35.72
CA ALA A 98 -6.83 0.05 -35.58
C ALA A 98 -7.56 -0.47 -36.81
N THR A 99 -8.72 -1.11 -36.60
CA THR A 99 -9.52 -1.63 -37.70
C THR A 99 -11.00 -1.59 -37.39
N ASN A 100 -11.84 -1.36 -38.44
CA ASN A 100 -13.29 -1.58 -38.37
C ASN A 100 -13.72 -2.81 -39.17
N GLY A 101 -12.78 -3.68 -39.52
CA GLY A 101 -13.01 -4.88 -40.32
C GLY A 101 -12.88 -4.64 -41.85
N HIS A 102 -13.08 -3.44 -42.32
CA HIS A 102 -12.97 -3.09 -43.75
C HIS A 102 -11.61 -2.50 -44.09
N GLY A 103 -11.14 -1.52 -43.31
CA GLY A 103 -9.82 -0.93 -43.44
C GLY A 103 -8.94 -1.23 -42.21
N ILE A 104 -7.65 -0.93 -42.31
CA ILE A 104 -6.67 -1.08 -41.27
C ILE A 104 -5.75 0.13 -41.28
N ILE A 105 -5.57 0.79 -40.14
CA ILE A 105 -4.54 1.80 -39.92
C ILE A 105 -3.43 1.23 -39.05
N GLU A 106 -2.20 1.41 -39.46
CA GLU A 106 -1.00 1.12 -38.70
C GLU A 106 -0.42 2.42 -38.11
N HIS A 107 -0.09 2.44 -36.84
CA HIS A 107 0.86 3.39 -36.26
C HIS A 107 2.15 2.66 -35.98
N ASN A 108 3.25 3.15 -36.53
CA ASN A 108 4.59 2.59 -36.37
C ASN A 108 5.43 3.50 -35.48
N PHE A 109 5.65 3.12 -34.24
CA PHE A 109 6.44 3.89 -33.28
C PHE A 109 7.94 3.98 -33.61
N ILE A 110 8.45 3.14 -34.55
CA ILE A 110 9.84 3.22 -34.98
C ILE A 110 10.03 4.44 -35.91
N THR A 111 9.06 4.66 -36.80
CA THR A 111 9.12 5.73 -37.79
C THR A 111 8.28 6.94 -37.43
N GLY A 112 7.34 6.82 -36.48
CA GLY A 112 6.35 7.82 -36.12
C GLY A 112 5.22 7.99 -37.17
N VAL A 113 5.15 7.12 -38.16
CA VAL A 113 4.21 7.24 -39.30
C VAL A 113 2.91 6.49 -39.03
N GLU A 114 1.80 7.13 -39.35
CA GLU A 114 0.46 6.53 -39.46
C GLU A 114 0.12 6.32 -40.93
N SER A 115 -0.32 5.12 -41.28
CA SER A 115 -0.70 4.78 -42.67
C SER A 115 -1.81 3.75 -42.71
N GLU A 116 -2.68 3.89 -43.73
CA GLU A 116 -3.61 2.83 -44.09
C GLU A 116 -2.85 1.70 -44.79
N VAL A 117 -3.12 0.46 -44.36
CA VAL A 117 -2.51 -0.74 -44.93
C VAL A 117 -3.56 -1.67 -45.50
N VAL A 118 -3.22 -2.36 -46.59
CA VAL A 118 -4.15 -3.25 -47.29
C VAL A 118 -4.48 -4.51 -46.47
N GLY A 119 -3.54 -4.97 -45.66
CA GLY A 119 -3.67 -6.15 -44.81
C GLY A 119 -2.72 -6.07 -43.64
N PHE A 120 -2.92 -6.94 -42.62
CA PHE A 120 -1.97 -7.06 -41.52
C PHE A 120 -0.64 -7.61 -42.07
N PRO A 121 0.50 -7.08 -41.59
CA PRO A 121 1.80 -7.68 -41.86
C PRO A 121 1.91 -9.08 -41.23
N SER A 122 2.74 -9.93 -41.84
CA SER A 122 3.05 -11.24 -41.24
C SER A 122 3.88 -11.13 -39.95
N PRO A 123 3.91 -12.17 -39.14
CA PRO A 123 4.81 -12.21 -37.97
C PRO A 123 6.27 -11.91 -38.34
N GLU A 124 6.73 -12.48 -39.45
CA GLU A 124 8.11 -12.33 -39.96
C GLU A 124 8.39 -10.93 -40.46
N ASP A 125 7.40 -10.25 -41.10
CA ASP A 125 7.57 -8.85 -41.53
C ASP A 125 7.72 -7.92 -40.32
N LEU A 126 6.86 -8.08 -39.31
CA LEU A 126 6.98 -7.26 -38.08
C LEU A 126 8.30 -7.54 -37.35
N TRP A 127 8.69 -8.79 -37.26
CA TRP A 127 9.94 -9.16 -36.65
C TRP A 127 11.14 -8.56 -37.39
N THR A 128 11.16 -8.64 -38.70
CA THR A 128 12.21 -8.07 -39.54
C THR A 128 12.31 -6.55 -39.36
N ARG A 129 11.18 -5.87 -39.32
CA ARG A 129 11.13 -4.42 -39.09
C ARG A 129 11.63 -4.05 -37.68
N LEU A 130 11.22 -4.80 -36.65
CA LEU A 130 11.64 -4.59 -35.28
C LEU A 130 13.13 -4.90 -35.09
N SER A 131 13.58 -6.09 -35.53
CA SER A 131 14.96 -6.53 -35.38
C SER A 131 15.94 -5.63 -36.11
N GLY A 132 15.57 -5.19 -37.32
CA GLY A 132 16.37 -4.24 -38.08
C GLY A 132 16.50 -2.88 -37.39
N ALA A 133 15.41 -2.36 -36.82
CA ALA A 133 15.43 -1.08 -36.12
C ALA A 133 16.20 -1.12 -34.81
N GLU A 134 16.14 -2.24 -34.10
CA GLU A 134 16.79 -2.41 -32.78
C GLU A 134 18.16 -3.11 -32.85
N GLY A 135 18.67 -3.41 -34.05
CA GLY A 135 19.97 -4.04 -34.25
C GLY A 135 20.07 -5.47 -33.68
N ILE A 136 18.96 -6.21 -33.74
CA ILE A 136 18.88 -7.60 -33.24
C ILE A 136 19.33 -8.54 -34.36
N THR A 137 20.53 -9.14 -34.21
CA THR A 137 21.04 -10.16 -35.14
C THR A 137 20.35 -11.52 -34.88
N ASP A 138 20.47 -12.45 -35.81
CA ASP A 138 19.91 -13.81 -35.66
C ASP A 138 20.46 -14.53 -34.41
N GLU A 139 21.72 -14.30 -34.06
CA GLU A 139 22.31 -14.85 -32.85
C GLU A 139 21.66 -14.28 -31.56
N ILE A 140 21.45 -12.97 -31.52
CA ILE A 140 20.75 -12.29 -30.44
C ILE A 140 19.29 -12.78 -30.40
N ALA A 141 18.62 -12.85 -31.54
CA ALA A 141 17.24 -13.31 -31.67
C ALA A 141 17.02 -14.70 -31.07
N GLY A 142 17.89 -15.67 -31.43
CA GLY A 142 17.79 -17.03 -30.93
C GLY A 142 17.83 -17.15 -29.39
N ARG A 143 18.59 -16.26 -28.73
CA ARG A 143 18.69 -16.20 -27.28
C ARG A 143 17.60 -15.32 -26.64
N LEU A 144 17.28 -14.16 -27.24
CA LEU A 144 16.25 -13.26 -26.77
C LEU A 144 14.86 -13.92 -26.75
N LEU A 145 14.56 -14.71 -27.78
CA LEU A 145 13.30 -15.43 -27.95
C LEU A 145 13.21 -16.75 -27.16
N ALA A 146 14.26 -17.12 -26.41
CA ALA A 146 14.19 -18.26 -25.49
C ALA A 146 13.01 -18.09 -24.51
N PRO A 147 12.22 -19.17 -24.23
CA PRO A 147 11.02 -19.06 -23.43
C PRO A 147 11.32 -18.74 -21.97
N CYS A 148 10.42 -18.02 -21.33
CA CYS A 148 10.39 -17.85 -19.88
C CYS A 148 10.03 -19.20 -19.19
N TYR A 149 10.42 -19.35 -17.95
CA TYR A 149 9.97 -20.45 -17.11
C TYR A 149 8.63 -20.08 -16.44
N HIS A 150 7.60 -20.87 -16.67
CA HIS A 150 6.29 -20.62 -16.10
C HIS A 150 6.20 -21.17 -14.67
N LEU A 151 6.57 -20.32 -13.69
CA LEU A 151 6.46 -20.62 -12.26
C LEU A 151 5.00 -20.86 -11.88
N SER A 152 4.69 -22.05 -11.35
CA SER A 152 3.33 -22.45 -10.97
C SER A 152 2.29 -22.24 -12.08
N GLY A 153 2.69 -22.38 -13.35
CA GLY A 153 1.80 -22.21 -14.51
C GLY A 153 1.44 -20.75 -14.83
N LYS A 154 1.97 -19.78 -14.11
CA LYS A 154 1.70 -18.35 -14.34
C LYS A 154 2.72 -17.75 -15.30
N SER A 155 2.24 -17.01 -16.29
CA SER A 155 3.09 -16.17 -17.15
C SER A 155 3.49 -14.89 -16.42
N PRO A 156 4.65 -14.30 -16.78
CA PRO A 156 4.99 -12.97 -16.32
C PRO A 156 3.91 -11.95 -16.69
N ARG A 157 3.72 -10.93 -15.83
CA ARG A 157 2.88 -9.78 -16.14
C ARG A 157 3.52 -8.94 -17.22
N TYR A 158 2.75 -8.12 -17.95
CA TYR A 158 3.25 -7.35 -19.09
C TYR A 158 4.52 -6.52 -18.75
N TYR A 159 4.53 -5.81 -17.62
CA TYR A 159 5.67 -5.01 -17.21
C TYR A 159 6.89 -5.86 -16.86
N GLN A 160 6.67 -7.08 -16.37
CA GLN A 160 7.73 -8.05 -16.12
C GLN A 160 8.29 -8.57 -17.47
N GLU A 161 7.42 -8.88 -18.45
CA GLU A 161 7.84 -9.26 -19.80
C GLU A 161 8.73 -8.17 -20.43
N ILE A 162 8.33 -6.89 -20.31
CA ILE A 162 9.11 -5.76 -20.80
C ILE A 162 10.48 -5.69 -20.11
N ALA A 163 10.51 -5.72 -18.77
CA ALA A 163 11.74 -5.63 -17.99
C ALA A 163 12.71 -6.78 -18.32
N ILE A 164 12.18 -8.01 -18.41
CA ILE A 164 12.96 -9.21 -18.77
C ILE A 164 13.54 -9.09 -20.17
N ASN A 165 12.70 -8.81 -21.18
CA ASN A 165 13.12 -8.80 -22.57
C ASN A 165 14.09 -7.65 -22.85
N ARG A 166 13.85 -6.44 -22.33
CA ARG A 166 14.78 -5.29 -22.47
C ARG A 166 16.14 -5.57 -21.81
N THR A 167 16.14 -6.22 -20.64
CA THR A 167 17.38 -6.55 -19.93
C THR A 167 18.18 -7.62 -20.68
N VAL A 168 17.52 -8.70 -21.11
CA VAL A 168 18.17 -9.76 -21.88
C VAL A 168 18.70 -9.20 -23.19
N GLN A 169 17.96 -8.39 -23.92
CA GLN A 169 18.40 -7.73 -25.15
C GLN A 169 19.62 -6.85 -24.90
N ALA A 170 19.60 -6.00 -23.86
CA ALA A 170 20.72 -5.12 -23.54
C ALA A 170 22.00 -5.91 -23.21
N VAL A 171 21.89 -7.02 -22.46
CA VAL A 171 23.01 -7.92 -22.17
C VAL A 171 23.54 -8.55 -23.45
N LEU A 172 22.67 -9.07 -24.31
CA LEU A 172 23.05 -9.72 -25.59
C LEU A 172 23.70 -8.73 -26.57
N GLN A 173 23.29 -7.45 -26.52
CA GLN A 173 23.89 -6.36 -27.30
C GLN A 173 25.22 -5.84 -26.69
N GLY A 174 25.69 -6.43 -25.60
CA GLY A 174 26.99 -6.09 -25.01
C GLY A 174 26.95 -4.96 -23.97
N ARG A 175 25.79 -4.49 -23.54
CA ARG A 175 25.67 -3.46 -22.50
C ARG A 175 26.08 -4.02 -21.14
N LYS A 176 27.26 -3.60 -20.67
CA LYS A 176 27.91 -4.17 -19.48
C LYS A 176 27.17 -3.90 -18.17
N ARG A 177 26.50 -2.76 -18.06
CA ARG A 177 25.77 -2.35 -16.84
C ARG A 177 24.36 -1.95 -17.20
N VAL A 178 23.41 -2.50 -16.48
CA VAL A 178 21.97 -2.30 -16.72
C VAL A 178 21.29 -2.02 -15.39
N LEU A 179 20.41 -1.04 -15.34
CA LEU A 179 19.59 -0.73 -14.15
C LEU A 179 18.10 -0.91 -14.45
N LEU A 180 17.40 -1.54 -13.54
CA LEU A 180 15.95 -1.62 -13.48
C LEU A 180 15.43 -0.91 -12.23
N THR A 181 14.47 -0.01 -12.39
CA THR A 181 13.77 0.62 -11.26
C THR A 181 12.35 0.10 -11.20
N LEU A 182 12.05 -0.71 -10.19
CA LEU A 182 10.79 -1.42 -10.06
C LEU A 182 10.26 -1.30 -8.63
N ALA A 183 9.04 -0.81 -8.46
CA ALA A 183 8.43 -0.61 -7.15
C ALA A 183 8.47 -1.90 -6.30
N THR A 184 8.46 -1.73 -4.98
CA THR A 184 8.34 -2.86 -4.07
C THR A 184 7.01 -3.56 -4.31
N GLY A 185 7.01 -4.90 -4.34
CA GLY A 185 5.78 -5.66 -4.59
C GLY A 185 5.55 -6.06 -6.05
N THR A 186 6.36 -5.57 -6.99
CA THR A 186 6.23 -5.87 -8.43
C THR A 186 6.87 -7.20 -8.87
N GLY A 187 7.52 -7.92 -7.95
CA GLY A 187 8.15 -9.21 -8.23
C GLY A 187 9.55 -9.11 -8.84
N LYS A 188 10.38 -8.17 -8.37
CA LYS A 188 11.79 -8.01 -8.78
C LYS A 188 12.55 -9.33 -8.84
N THR A 189 12.41 -10.15 -7.81
CA THR A 189 13.07 -11.46 -7.73
C THR A 189 12.65 -12.43 -8.84
N VAL A 190 11.36 -12.39 -9.24
CA VAL A 190 10.86 -13.17 -10.37
C VAL A 190 11.47 -12.68 -11.68
N ILE A 191 11.58 -11.36 -11.85
CA ILE A 191 12.23 -10.76 -13.03
C ILE A 191 13.71 -11.18 -13.10
N ALA A 192 14.44 -11.10 -11.97
CA ALA A 192 15.81 -11.57 -11.87
C ALA A 192 15.96 -13.05 -12.25
N PHE A 193 15.08 -13.89 -11.70
CA PHE A 193 15.04 -15.31 -12.04
C PHE A 193 14.86 -15.52 -13.55
N GLN A 194 13.91 -14.85 -14.18
CA GLN A 194 13.63 -15.01 -15.61
C GLN A 194 14.78 -14.54 -16.50
N ILE A 195 15.43 -13.43 -16.12
CA ILE A 195 16.65 -12.95 -16.83
C ILE A 195 17.74 -14.02 -16.75
N CYS A 196 18.02 -14.51 -15.54
CA CYS A 196 19.00 -15.57 -15.33
C CYS A 196 18.61 -16.85 -16.10
N TRP A 197 17.33 -17.24 -16.06
CA TRP A 197 16.81 -18.43 -16.74
C TRP A 197 16.99 -18.38 -18.25
N LYS A 198 16.58 -17.25 -18.89
CA LYS A 198 16.70 -17.08 -20.35
C LYS A 198 18.17 -17.17 -20.80
N LEU A 199 19.08 -16.49 -20.11
CA LEU A 199 20.50 -16.50 -20.42
C LEU A 199 21.15 -17.86 -20.14
N TRP A 200 20.79 -18.53 -19.04
CA TRP A 200 21.29 -19.85 -18.68
C TRP A 200 20.78 -20.94 -19.61
N ASN A 201 19.49 -20.93 -19.94
CA ASN A 201 18.87 -21.91 -20.82
C ASN A 201 19.34 -21.78 -22.27
N SER A 202 19.58 -20.55 -22.76
CA SER A 202 20.13 -20.28 -24.07
C SER A 202 21.67 -20.46 -24.15
N ARG A 203 22.30 -20.90 -23.04
CA ARG A 203 23.76 -21.09 -22.93
C ARG A 203 24.56 -19.83 -23.31
N TRP A 204 23.99 -18.67 -23.07
CA TRP A 204 24.74 -17.44 -23.24
C TRP A 204 25.84 -17.37 -22.17
N ASN A 205 27.02 -16.97 -22.56
CA ASN A 205 28.09 -16.60 -21.65
C ASN A 205 28.97 -15.55 -22.30
N ARG A 206 29.80 -14.92 -21.50
CA ARG A 206 30.66 -13.81 -21.95
C ARG A 206 31.71 -14.20 -22.99
N THR A 207 32.15 -15.43 -23.00
CA THR A 207 33.22 -15.95 -23.89
C THR A 207 32.70 -16.60 -25.15
N GLY A 208 31.37 -16.88 -25.22
CA GLY A 208 30.77 -17.50 -26.41
C GLY A 208 31.10 -18.99 -26.61
N ASP A 209 31.58 -19.67 -25.58
CA ASP A 209 32.07 -21.06 -25.64
C ASP A 209 31.01 -22.14 -25.40
N TYR A 210 29.72 -21.83 -25.54
CA TYR A 210 28.58 -22.74 -25.37
C TYR A 210 28.41 -23.37 -23.98
N ARG A 211 29.26 -23.07 -23.00
CA ARG A 211 28.99 -23.44 -21.62
C ARG A 211 27.81 -22.63 -21.08
N ARG A 212 27.21 -23.09 -20.02
CA ARG A 212 26.24 -22.28 -19.29
C ARG A 212 26.95 -21.13 -18.56
N PRO A 213 26.29 -19.98 -18.42
CA PRO A 213 26.86 -18.85 -17.69
C PRO A 213 27.04 -19.17 -16.21
N ARG A 214 28.10 -18.63 -15.62
CA ARG A 214 28.23 -18.52 -14.16
C ARG A 214 27.63 -17.21 -13.72
N ILE A 215 26.57 -17.29 -12.93
CA ILE A 215 25.75 -16.16 -12.52
C ILE A 215 25.87 -15.99 -11.02
N LEU A 216 26.13 -14.76 -10.54
CA LEU A 216 26.09 -14.38 -9.14
C LEU A 216 24.82 -13.55 -8.87
N TYR A 217 23.98 -14.02 -7.97
CA TYR A 217 22.90 -13.24 -7.36
C TYR A 217 23.37 -12.67 -6.03
N LEU A 218 23.45 -11.35 -5.94
CA LEU A 218 24.02 -10.62 -4.82
C LEU A 218 22.95 -9.76 -4.15
N ALA A 219 22.80 -9.87 -2.84
CA ALA A 219 21.86 -9.08 -2.05
C ALA A 219 22.48 -8.65 -0.71
N ASP A 220 21.77 -7.80 0.05
CA ASP A 220 22.25 -7.27 1.32
C ASP A 220 21.97 -8.14 2.54
N ARG A 221 21.02 -9.08 2.44
CA ARG A 221 20.57 -9.90 3.59
C ARG A 221 20.32 -11.35 3.23
N ASN A 222 20.53 -12.24 4.21
CA ASN A 222 20.31 -13.67 4.05
C ASN A 222 18.90 -14.02 3.58
N VAL A 223 17.86 -13.37 4.08
CA VAL A 223 16.47 -13.61 3.67
C VAL A 223 16.26 -13.34 2.18
N LEU A 224 16.93 -12.31 1.63
CA LEU A 224 16.90 -11.97 0.20
C LEU A 224 17.74 -12.92 -0.67
N VAL A 225 18.47 -13.82 -0.07
CA VAL A 225 19.28 -14.83 -0.73
C VAL A 225 18.67 -16.22 -0.55
N ASP A 226 18.35 -16.61 0.67
CA ASP A 226 17.92 -17.99 1.00
C ASP A 226 16.52 -18.28 0.45
N GLU A 227 15.55 -17.41 0.67
CA GLU A 227 14.19 -17.62 0.19
C GLU A 227 14.11 -17.65 -1.36
N PRO A 228 14.69 -16.69 -2.11
CA PRO A 228 14.78 -16.80 -3.56
C PRO A 228 15.47 -18.06 -4.03
N LYS A 229 16.63 -18.39 -3.49
CA LYS A 229 17.41 -19.58 -3.86
C LYS A 229 16.58 -20.86 -3.74
N ASP A 230 15.84 -21.02 -2.66
CA ASP A 230 15.14 -22.25 -2.37
C ASP A 230 13.75 -22.36 -3.03
N LYS A 231 13.05 -21.23 -3.22
CA LYS A 231 11.69 -21.19 -3.79
C LYS A 231 11.72 -20.82 -5.28
N ILE A 232 12.18 -19.61 -5.61
CA ILE A 232 12.02 -19.02 -6.96
C ILE A 232 13.05 -19.62 -7.93
N PHE A 233 14.31 -19.76 -7.49
CA PHE A 233 15.39 -20.33 -8.29
C PHE A 233 15.49 -21.86 -8.17
N ALA A 234 14.53 -22.51 -7.53
CA ALA A 234 14.47 -23.99 -7.45
C ALA A 234 14.62 -24.70 -8.80
N PRO A 235 14.08 -24.18 -9.95
CA PRO A 235 14.26 -24.83 -11.26
C PRO A 235 15.70 -25.02 -11.74
N PHE A 236 16.67 -24.26 -11.20
CA PHE A 236 18.10 -24.46 -11.51
C PHE A 236 18.69 -25.75 -10.89
N GLY A 237 17.93 -26.43 -10.00
CA GLY A 237 18.35 -27.70 -9.39
C GLY A 237 19.71 -27.58 -8.67
N ASP A 238 20.59 -28.56 -8.91
CA ASP A 238 21.93 -28.65 -8.29
C ASP A 238 22.93 -27.61 -8.83
N ALA A 239 22.58 -26.82 -9.85
CA ALA A 239 23.43 -25.73 -10.31
C ALA A 239 23.55 -24.58 -9.28
N ARG A 240 22.65 -24.53 -8.28
CA ARG A 240 22.61 -23.51 -7.23
C ARG A 240 23.64 -23.75 -6.14
N HIS A 241 24.28 -22.67 -5.70
CA HIS A 241 25.20 -22.70 -4.57
C HIS A 241 25.16 -21.36 -3.81
N LYS A 242 25.05 -21.39 -2.48
CA LYS A 242 25.25 -20.21 -1.64
C LYS A 242 26.71 -20.15 -1.24
N ILE A 243 27.35 -19.02 -1.46
CA ILE A 243 28.75 -18.81 -1.09
C ILE A 243 28.83 -18.54 0.42
N GLU A 244 29.33 -19.53 1.15
CA GLU A 244 29.56 -19.47 2.61
C GLU A 244 30.85 -20.24 2.94
N GLY A 245 31.80 -19.59 3.59
CA GLY A 245 33.04 -20.18 4.02
C GLY A 245 34.06 -20.40 2.91
N ASP A 246 33.87 -21.37 2.02
CA ASP A 246 34.82 -21.76 1.00
C ASP A 246 34.39 -21.38 -0.42
N ALA A 247 35.34 -21.12 -1.31
CA ALA A 247 35.09 -20.80 -2.71
C ALA A 247 34.84 -22.07 -3.55
N VAL A 248 33.58 -22.45 -3.71
CA VAL A 248 33.17 -23.53 -4.62
C VAL A 248 33.08 -23.00 -6.04
N LYS A 249 33.79 -23.64 -7.01
CA LYS A 249 33.88 -23.17 -8.42
C LYS A 249 33.15 -24.05 -9.43
N SER A 250 32.50 -25.14 -8.97
CA SER A 250 31.90 -26.17 -9.81
C SER A 250 30.40 -25.95 -10.10
N ARG A 251 29.84 -24.83 -9.72
CA ARG A 251 28.41 -24.52 -9.92
C ARG A 251 28.22 -23.43 -10.98
N GLU A 252 26.97 -23.15 -11.32
CA GLU A 252 26.61 -22.20 -12.38
C GLU A 252 25.81 -21.02 -11.81
N MET A 253 24.99 -21.24 -10.77
CA MET A 253 24.16 -20.23 -10.12
C MET A 253 24.60 -20.03 -8.67
N TYR A 254 25.19 -18.90 -8.39
CA TYR A 254 25.75 -18.54 -7.09
C TYR A 254 24.90 -17.49 -6.41
N PHE A 255 24.79 -17.61 -5.08
CA PHE A 255 24.05 -16.70 -4.22
C PHE A 255 24.95 -16.21 -3.09
N ALA A 256 24.96 -14.92 -2.84
CA ALA A 256 25.75 -14.35 -1.74
C ALA A 256 25.11 -13.09 -1.16
N ILE A 257 25.40 -12.84 0.11
CA ILE A 257 25.26 -11.50 0.67
C ILE A 257 26.60 -10.78 0.55
N TYR A 258 26.58 -9.48 0.22
CA TYR A 258 27.85 -8.77 0.01
C TYR A 258 28.68 -8.66 1.28
N GLN A 259 28.05 -8.49 2.47
CA GLN A 259 28.78 -8.52 3.75
C GLN A 259 29.45 -9.88 4.02
N GLY A 260 28.85 -10.97 3.55
CA GLY A 260 29.40 -12.33 3.75
C GLY A 260 30.59 -12.67 2.88
N ILE A 261 30.72 -11.99 1.73
CA ILE A 261 31.84 -12.24 0.79
C ILE A 261 32.84 -11.07 0.70
N SER A 262 32.50 -9.91 1.28
CA SER A 262 33.36 -8.72 1.31
C SER A 262 34.57 -8.90 2.26
N HIS A 263 35.48 -7.94 2.20
CA HIS A 263 36.63 -7.83 3.11
C HIS A 263 36.18 -7.37 4.51
N ASP A 264 36.68 -7.98 5.56
CA ASP A 264 36.68 -7.45 6.91
C ASP A 264 38.14 -7.30 7.41
N GLU A 265 38.36 -6.61 8.54
CA GLU A 265 39.70 -6.35 9.10
C GLU A 265 40.49 -7.64 9.42
N ARG A 266 39.84 -8.78 9.46
CA ARG A 266 40.42 -10.07 9.87
C ARG A 266 40.56 -11.08 8.73
N ARG A 267 39.85 -10.87 7.59
CA ARG A 267 39.82 -11.81 6.46
C ARG A 267 39.86 -11.07 5.12
N PRO A 268 40.77 -11.46 4.19
CA PRO A 268 40.64 -11.01 2.80
C PRO A 268 39.31 -11.49 2.27
N GLY A 269 38.54 -10.60 1.58
CA GLY A 269 37.20 -10.92 1.10
C GLY A 269 37.16 -12.21 0.28
N LEU A 270 36.21 -13.08 0.58
CA LEU A 270 36.01 -14.38 -0.08
C LEU A 270 35.83 -14.25 -1.60
N TYR A 271 35.29 -13.09 -2.06
CA TYR A 271 35.12 -12.81 -3.49
C TYR A 271 36.46 -12.85 -4.26
N ARG A 272 37.62 -12.56 -3.61
CA ARG A 272 38.95 -12.56 -4.24
C ARG A 272 39.49 -13.95 -4.55
N GLU A 273 38.92 -15.00 -3.97
CA GLU A 273 39.25 -16.38 -4.29
C GLU A 273 38.68 -16.81 -5.65
N TYR A 274 37.70 -16.09 -6.18
CA TYR A 274 37.22 -16.24 -7.54
C TYR A 274 38.05 -15.35 -8.50
N GLY A 275 38.39 -15.88 -9.65
CA GLY A 275 39.08 -15.10 -10.67
C GLY A 275 38.23 -13.89 -11.12
N ARG A 276 38.86 -12.79 -11.50
CA ARG A 276 38.18 -11.58 -11.95
C ARG A 276 37.24 -11.81 -13.14
N ASP A 277 37.44 -12.87 -13.89
CA ASP A 277 36.67 -13.28 -15.04
C ASP A 277 35.77 -14.52 -14.77
N PHE A 278 35.60 -14.90 -13.51
CA PHE A 278 34.89 -16.11 -13.14
C PHE A 278 33.40 -16.03 -13.46
N PHE A 279 32.75 -14.92 -13.15
CA PHE A 279 31.32 -14.72 -13.42
C PHE A 279 31.08 -14.09 -14.79
N ASP A 280 30.00 -14.53 -15.45
CA ASP A 280 29.51 -13.94 -16.71
C ASP A 280 28.49 -12.85 -16.46
N LEU A 281 27.62 -13.06 -15.47
CA LEU A 281 26.55 -12.16 -15.07
C LEU A 281 26.51 -12.01 -13.56
N ILE A 282 26.29 -10.79 -13.09
CA ILE A 282 26.00 -10.49 -11.69
C ILE A 282 24.67 -9.75 -11.64
N VAL A 283 23.74 -10.26 -10.85
CA VAL A 283 22.46 -9.59 -10.55
C VAL A 283 22.54 -9.06 -9.13
N VAL A 284 22.36 -7.75 -8.96
CA VAL A 284 22.43 -7.08 -7.66
C VAL A 284 21.02 -6.65 -7.28
N ASP A 285 20.43 -7.30 -6.29
CA ASP A 285 19.11 -6.93 -5.76
C ASP A 285 19.26 -5.86 -4.69
N GLU A 286 18.32 -4.90 -4.69
CA GLU A 286 18.32 -3.71 -3.83
C GLU A 286 19.66 -2.93 -3.87
N CYS A 287 20.18 -2.70 -5.09
CA CYS A 287 21.50 -2.11 -5.35
C CYS A 287 21.67 -0.65 -4.87
N HIS A 288 20.64 -0.05 -4.27
CA HIS A 288 20.68 1.31 -3.68
C HIS A 288 21.06 1.32 -2.21
N ARG A 289 21.32 0.16 -1.58
CA ARG A 289 21.56 0.05 -0.14
C ARG A 289 23.01 0.11 0.23
N GLY A 290 23.25 0.82 1.31
CA GLY A 290 24.46 0.78 2.10
C GLY A 290 24.68 2.07 2.88
N SER A 291 25.25 1.95 4.10
CA SER A 291 26.02 3.06 4.68
C SER A 291 27.18 3.38 3.75
N ALA A 292 27.81 4.56 3.87
CA ALA A 292 29.00 4.91 3.07
C ALA A 292 30.09 3.81 3.12
N ARG A 293 30.11 3.00 4.18
CA ARG A 293 31.01 1.84 4.38
C ARG A 293 30.52 0.60 3.61
N ASP A 294 29.22 0.37 3.54
CA ASP A 294 28.62 -0.75 2.79
C ASP A 294 28.62 -0.46 1.29
N GLU A 295 28.49 0.79 0.88
CA GLU A 295 28.63 1.21 -0.53
C GLU A 295 30.04 0.96 -1.07
N SER A 296 31.08 1.10 -0.26
CA SER A 296 32.44 0.75 -0.66
C SER A 296 32.58 -0.77 -0.86
N ASN A 297 31.97 -1.59 -0.01
CA ASN A 297 32.12 -3.03 -0.03
C ASN A 297 31.47 -3.71 -1.25
N TRP A 298 30.20 -3.38 -1.57
CA TRP A 298 29.57 -4.00 -2.76
C TRP A 298 30.20 -3.48 -4.05
N ARG A 299 30.68 -2.21 -4.08
CA ARG A 299 31.38 -1.64 -5.22
C ARG A 299 32.71 -2.35 -5.48
N GLU A 300 33.50 -2.62 -4.44
CA GLU A 300 34.75 -3.40 -4.58
C GLU A 300 34.49 -4.79 -5.17
N ILE A 301 33.41 -5.46 -4.80
CA ILE A 301 33.03 -6.75 -5.37
C ILE A 301 32.72 -6.60 -6.86
N LEU A 302 31.91 -5.61 -7.25
CA LEU A 302 31.53 -5.39 -8.64
C LEU A 302 32.73 -4.92 -9.49
N GLU A 303 33.62 -4.11 -8.95
CA GLU A 303 34.85 -3.68 -9.61
C GLU A 303 35.84 -4.85 -9.77
N HIS A 304 35.91 -5.76 -8.78
CA HIS A 304 36.70 -6.99 -8.93
C HIS A 304 36.23 -7.83 -10.11
N PHE A 305 34.91 -7.91 -10.31
CA PHE A 305 34.31 -8.65 -11.41
C PHE A 305 33.83 -7.73 -12.56
N GLU A 306 34.56 -6.67 -12.87
CA GLU A 306 34.21 -5.70 -13.92
C GLU A 306 34.02 -6.32 -15.31
N SER A 307 34.64 -7.49 -15.54
CA SER A 307 34.49 -8.25 -16.79
C SER A 307 33.05 -8.82 -16.94
N ALA A 308 32.35 -9.08 -15.85
CA ALA A 308 30.99 -9.59 -15.86
C ALA A 308 30.00 -8.54 -16.34
N PHE A 309 28.88 -8.99 -16.92
CA PHE A 309 27.71 -8.15 -17.12
C PHE A 309 27.01 -7.96 -15.78
N GLN A 310 26.50 -6.77 -15.51
CA GLN A 310 25.98 -6.42 -14.19
C GLN A 310 24.60 -5.80 -14.33
N VAL A 311 23.61 -6.40 -13.68
CA VAL A 311 22.21 -5.96 -13.64
C VAL A 311 21.86 -5.52 -12.23
N GLY A 312 21.68 -4.22 -12.04
CA GLY A 312 21.18 -3.65 -10.80
C GLY A 312 19.66 -3.56 -10.79
N MET A 313 19.06 -3.87 -9.66
CA MET A 313 17.61 -3.70 -9.43
C MET A 313 17.38 -2.88 -8.17
N THR A 314 16.51 -1.89 -8.27
CA THR A 314 16.17 -1.00 -7.15
C THR A 314 14.67 -0.68 -7.14
N ALA A 315 14.13 -0.38 -5.97
CA ALA A 315 12.77 0.13 -5.83
C ALA A 315 12.68 1.66 -5.89
N THR A 316 13.82 2.37 -5.84
CA THR A 316 13.85 3.82 -5.73
C THR A 316 14.34 4.49 -7.01
N PRO A 317 13.63 5.51 -7.53
CA PRO A 317 14.14 6.38 -8.60
C PRO A 317 15.35 7.19 -8.12
N LEU A 318 16.01 7.88 -9.06
CA LEU A 318 17.19 8.71 -8.78
C LEU A 318 16.89 9.78 -7.70
N ARG A 319 17.74 9.80 -6.66
CA ARG A 319 17.71 10.77 -5.56
C ARG A 319 19.09 11.07 -5.03
N HIS A 320 19.20 12.00 -4.08
CA HIS A 320 20.46 12.33 -3.44
C HIS A 320 21.09 11.14 -2.71
N ASP A 321 20.27 10.31 -2.08
CA ASP A 321 20.69 9.15 -1.29
C ASP A 321 21.13 7.93 -2.13
N ASN A 322 20.84 7.90 -3.45
CA ASN A 322 21.22 6.79 -4.34
C ASN A 322 21.96 7.23 -5.61
N ARG A 323 22.51 8.46 -5.64
CA ARG A 323 23.24 9.00 -6.80
C ARG A 323 24.35 8.09 -7.28
N ASP A 324 25.06 7.44 -6.39
CA ASP A 324 26.18 6.58 -6.74
C ASP A 324 25.77 5.30 -7.46
N THR A 325 24.59 4.76 -7.14
CA THR A 325 24.01 3.64 -7.89
C THR A 325 23.75 4.03 -9.35
N TYR A 326 23.17 5.20 -9.57
CA TYR A 326 22.91 5.69 -10.93
C TYR A 326 24.18 6.09 -11.68
N ARG A 327 25.20 6.61 -10.98
CA ARG A 327 26.51 6.85 -11.58
C ARG A 327 27.17 5.56 -12.03
N TYR A 328 26.99 4.48 -11.26
CA TYR A 328 27.60 3.19 -11.58
C TYR A 328 26.89 2.46 -12.72
N PHE A 329 25.57 2.32 -12.64
CA PHE A 329 24.78 1.54 -13.61
C PHE A 329 24.28 2.37 -14.81
N GLY A 330 24.23 3.68 -14.67
CA GLY A 330 23.58 4.58 -15.63
C GLY A 330 22.08 4.69 -15.45
N ASN A 331 21.40 5.35 -16.39
CA ASN A 331 19.96 5.48 -16.37
C ASN A 331 19.26 4.12 -16.53
N PRO A 332 18.15 3.89 -15.83
CA PRO A 332 17.42 2.65 -15.93
C PRO A 332 16.88 2.43 -17.35
N ILE A 333 16.97 1.19 -17.82
CA ILE A 333 16.41 0.80 -19.12
C ILE A 333 14.90 0.59 -19.07
N TYR A 334 14.36 0.40 -17.86
CA TYR A 334 12.94 0.30 -17.63
C TYR A 334 12.60 0.73 -16.20
N MET A 335 11.48 1.44 -16.07
CA MET A 335 10.95 1.90 -14.79
C MET A 335 9.49 1.46 -14.69
N TYR A 336 9.11 0.96 -13.50
CA TYR A 336 7.71 0.67 -13.17
C TYR A 336 7.43 1.13 -11.75
N SER A 337 6.70 2.24 -11.64
CA SER A 337 6.47 2.95 -10.39
C SER A 337 5.40 2.29 -9.52
N LEU A 338 5.33 2.68 -8.24
CA LEU A 338 4.25 2.29 -7.34
C LEU A 338 2.89 2.75 -7.88
N ARG A 339 2.84 3.97 -8.42
CA ARG A 339 1.64 4.54 -9.03
C ARG A 339 1.15 3.71 -10.20
N GLN A 340 2.03 3.38 -11.16
CA GLN A 340 1.67 2.50 -12.27
C GLN A 340 1.11 1.17 -11.77
N GLY A 341 1.73 0.57 -10.73
CA GLY A 341 1.25 -0.68 -10.14
C GLY A 341 -0.14 -0.56 -9.49
N ILE A 342 -0.46 0.59 -8.89
CA ILE A 342 -1.78 0.88 -8.32
C ILE A 342 -2.80 1.13 -9.46
N ASP A 343 -2.43 1.91 -10.47
CA ASP A 343 -3.29 2.23 -11.62
C ASP A 343 -3.63 0.97 -12.44
N ASP A 344 -2.69 0.05 -12.55
CA ASP A 344 -2.90 -1.25 -13.19
C ASP A 344 -3.66 -2.25 -12.31
N GLY A 345 -3.83 -1.96 -11.02
CA GLY A 345 -4.49 -2.83 -10.05
C GLY A 345 -3.65 -4.00 -9.54
N PHE A 346 -2.36 -4.03 -9.84
CA PHE A 346 -1.44 -5.05 -9.35
C PHE A 346 -0.93 -4.78 -7.94
N LEU A 347 -0.95 -3.51 -7.53
CA LEU A 347 -0.59 -3.08 -6.20
C LEU A 347 -1.79 -2.44 -5.50
N ALA A 348 -1.88 -2.66 -4.20
CA ALA A 348 -2.95 -2.14 -3.35
C ALA A 348 -2.75 -0.63 -3.13
N PRO A 349 -3.78 0.18 -3.34
CA PRO A 349 -3.78 1.56 -2.87
C PRO A 349 -3.77 1.61 -1.35
N TYR A 350 -3.45 2.79 -0.80
CA TYR A 350 -3.30 2.98 0.64
C TYR A 350 -4.12 4.18 1.13
N ARG A 351 -4.36 4.17 2.44
CA ARG A 351 -4.96 5.28 3.18
C ARG A 351 -4.01 5.67 4.31
N VAL A 352 -3.71 6.95 4.45
CA VAL A 352 -2.80 7.43 5.49
C VAL A 352 -3.59 8.13 6.60
N HIS A 353 -3.43 7.64 7.81
CA HIS A 353 -3.97 8.20 9.04
C HIS A 353 -2.83 8.92 9.78
N ARG A 354 -2.84 10.23 9.78
CA ARG A 354 -1.93 11.05 10.57
C ARG A 354 -2.52 11.26 11.96
N ILE A 355 -1.87 10.71 12.96
CA ILE A 355 -2.32 10.77 14.35
C ILE A 355 -1.29 11.57 15.15
N VAL A 356 -1.76 12.60 15.85
CA VAL A 356 -0.90 13.51 16.60
C VAL A 356 -1.26 13.42 18.07
N SER A 357 -0.32 12.99 18.90
CA SER A 357 -0.50 13.04 20.35
C SER A 357 -0.25 14.46 20.90
N THR A 358 -0.70 14.71 22.12
CA THR A 358 -0.49 16.00 22.81
C THR A 358 0.99 16.34 22.91
N VAL A 359 1.84 15.36 23.22
CA VAL A 359 3.30 15.58 23.33
C VAL A 359 3.98 15.69 21.97
N ASP A 360 3.45 15.08 20.90
CA ASP A 360 3.97 15.26 19.55
C ASP A 360 3.62 16.65 19.01
N ALA A 361 2.48 17.22 19.44
CA ALA A 361 2.04 18.55 19.04
C ALA A 361 2.76 19.68 19.77
N ALA A 362 2.94 19.56 21.09
CA ALA A 362 3.45 20.62 21.96
C ALA A 362 4.93 20.43 22.38
N GLY A 363 5.49 19.25 22.15
CA GLY A 363 6.73 18.81 22.80
C GLY A 363 6.51 18.42 24.26
N TRP A 364 7.50 17.80 24.83
CA TRP A 364 7.55 17.44 26.24
C TRP A 364 8.79 18.03 26.93
N ARG A 365 8.61 18.53 28.15
CA ARG A 365 9.71 19.10 28.94
C ARG A 365 9.65 18.52 30.35
N PRO A 366 10.80 18.05 30.90
CA PRO A 366 10.85 17.59 32.27
C PRO A 366 10.54 18.71 33.27
N ALA A 367 9.96 18.35 34.39
CA ALA A 367 9.89 19.24 35.51
C ALA A 367 11.32 19.50 36.07
N PRO A 368 11.58 20.67 36.70
CA PRO A 368 12.89 20.94 37.28
C PRO A 368 13.31 19.86 38.27
N GLY A 369 14.44 19.20 38.03
CA GLY A 369 14.96 18.10 38.88
C GLY A 369 14.23 16.77 38.69
N GLU A 370 13.45 16.60 37.64
CA GLU A 370 12.80 15.31 37.30
C GLU A 370 13.86 14.26 37.01
N VAL A 371 13.66 13.10 37.60
CA VAL A 371 14.53 11.94 37.40
C VAL A 371 13.82 10.87 36.61
N ASP A 372 14.57 10.11 35.82
CA ASP A 372 14.05 8.98 35.07
C ASP A 372 13.81 7.76 36.00
N ARG A 373 13.27 6.67 35.44
CA ARG A 373 13.01 5.37 36.10
C ARG A 373 14.21 4.85 36.91
N TYR A 374 15.41 5.21 36.52
CA TYR A 374 16.65 4.76 37.15
C TYR A 374 17.28 5.80 38.09
N GLY A 375 16.52 6.89 38.39
CA GLY A 375 16.98 7.95 39.29
C GLY A 375 18.01 8.91 38.67
N ARG A 376 18.13 8.94 37.35
CA ARG A 376 19.03 9.85 36.65
C ARG A 376 18.29 11.14 36.33
N GLU A 377 18.88 12.27 36.64
CA GLU A 377 18.31 13.57 36.30
C GLU A 377 18.17 13.73 34.77
N ILE A 378 16.97 14.11 34.33
CA ILE A 378 16.68 14.34 32.92
C ILE A 378 17.13 15.76 32.59
N PRO A 379 17.99 15.93 31.54
CA PRO A 379 18.42 17.26 31.14
C PRO A 379 17.23 18.16 30.78
N ASP A 380 17.28 19.43 31.23
CA ASP A 380 16.24 20.39 30.88
C ASP A 380 16.31 20.68 29.38
N GLY A 381 15.18 20.50 28.69
CA GLY A 381 15.06 20.71 27.26
C GLY A 381 13.64 20.41 26.78
N LEU A 382 13.28 20.97 25.63
CA LEU A 382 12.04 20.63 24.94
C LEU A 382 12.30 19.44 24.01
N TYR A 383 11.74 18.30 24.36
CA TYR A 383 11.86 17.08 23.57
C TYR A 383 10.67 16.96 22.61
N GLY A 384 10.94 16.72 21.36
CA GLY A 384 9.92 16.56 20.31
C GLY A 384 9.89 15.16 19.72
N THR A 385 9.05 14.94 18.72
CA THR A 385 8.87 13.64 18.06
C THR A 385 10.19 12.97 17.59
N PRO A 386 11.23 13.70 17.11
CA PRO A 386 12.51 13.08 16.77
C PRO A 386 13.29 12.51 17.96
N ASP A 387 13.03 13.02 19.17
CA ASP A 387 13.73 12.64 20.40
C ASP A 387 13.07 11.45 21.10
N PHE A 388 11.76 11.27 20.85
CA PHE A 388 10.99 10.21 21.50
C PHE A 388 11.53 8.84 21.12
N ASP A 389 11.69 8.01 22.12
CA ASP A 389 12.22 6.64 22.07
C ASP A 389 13.68 6.52 21.57
N ARG A 390 14.34 7.64 21.26
CA ARG A 390 15.78 7.72 20.99
C ARG A 390 16.55 8.28 22.21
N THR A 391 16.19 9.47 22.64
CA THR A 391 16.80 10.19 23.76
C THR A 391 15.95 10.06 25.01
N ILE A 392 14.63 10.11 24.84
CA ILE A 392 13.67 10.02 25.94
C ILE A 392 12.52 9.06 25.59
N ALA A 393 12.28 8.07 26.43
CA ALA A 393 11.18 7.13 26.31
C ALA A 393 10.04 7.57 27.23
N LEU A 394 8.93 7.97 26.62
CA LEU A 394 7.71 8.34 27.32
C LEU A 394 6.71 7.16 27.30
N ARG A 395 6.68 6.39 28.39
CA ARG A 395 5.76 5.25 28.52
C ARG A 395 4.29 5.65 28.32
N PRO A 396 3.79 6.79 28.83
CA PRO A 396 2.42 7.23 28.57
C PRO A 396 2.12 7.45 27.07
N ARG A 397 3.13 7.88 26.28
CA ARG A 397 2.99 8.01 24.81
C ARG A 397 2.82 6.64 24.14
N THR A 398 3.66 5.68 24.49
CA THR A 398 3.57 4.31 23.98
C THR A 398 2.23 3.67 24.32
N GLU A 399 1.71 3.87 25.55
CA GLU A 399 0.41 3.39 25.98
C GLU A 399 -0.76 4.08 25.25
N ALA A 400 -0.67 5.39 25.00
CA ALA A 400 -1.67 6.13 24.22
C ALA A 400 -1.75 5.63 22.77
N ILE A 401 -0.59 5.39 22.14
CA ILE A 401 -0.51 4.82 20.79
C ILE A 401 -1.11 3.40 20.77
N ALA A 402 -0.80 2.57 21.76
CA ALA A 402 -1.31 1.20 21.86
C ALA A 402 -2.85 1.17 22.02
N ARG A 403 -3.41 2.07 22.83
CA ARG A 403 -4.87 2.24 22.98
C ARG A 403 -5.51 2.66 21.67
N ASN A 404 -4.98 3.72 21.04
CA ASN A 404 -5.52 4.23 19.78
C ASN A 404 -5.47 3.17 18.65
N LEU A 405 -4.35 2.45 18.52
CA LEU A 405 -4.24 1.36 17.56
C LEU A 405 -5.23 0.23 17.85
N THR A 406 -5.39 -0.14 19.13
CA THR A 406 -6.36 -1.17 19.54
C THR A 406 -7.79 -0.75 19.18
N ASP A 407 -8.15 0.49 19.43
CA ASP A 407 -9.48 1.02 19.11
C ASP A 407 -9.70 1.11 17.60
N PHE A 408 -8.68 1.50 16.84
CA PHE A 408 -8.72 1.42 15.38
C PHE A 408 -8.98 -0.02 14.89
N LEU A 409 -8.29 -1.02 15.44
CA LEU A 409 -8.49 -2.41 15.05
C LEU A 409 -9.87 -2.95 15.48
N LYS A 410 -10.39 -2.55 16.63
CA LYS A 410 -11.76 -2.90 17.05
C LYS A 410 -12.83 -2.36 16.10
N LYS A 411 -12.60 -1.18 15.52
CA LYS A 411 -13.50 -0.54 14.57
C LYS A 411 -13.37 -1.07 13.14
N THR A 412 -12.24 -1.67 12.79
CA THR A 412 -11.96 -2.16 11.43
C THR A 412 -11.92 -3.68 11.37
N ASP A 413 -10.79 -4.27 11.79
CA ASP A 413 -10.59 -5.72 11.78
C ASP A 413 -9.59 -6.11 12.87
N ARG A 414 -10.07 -6.71 13.95
CA ARG A 414 -9.21 -7.15 15.08
C ARG A 414 -8.19 -8.21 14.69
N PHE A 415 -8.40 -8.94 13.60
CA PHE A 415 -7.46 -9.92 13.04
C PHE A 415 -6.75 -9.42 11.79
N GLY A 416 -6.87 -8.15 11.46
CA GLY A 416 -6.12 -7.50 10.39
C GLY A 416 -4.63 -7.51 10.68
N LYS A 417 -3.86 -8.26 9.88
CA LYS A 417 -2.40 -8.36 10.04
C LYS A 417 -1.76 -6.97 10.06
N THR A 418 -1.07 -6.65 11.14
CA THR A 418 -0.55 -5.31 11.45
C THR A 418 0.93 -5.35 11.78
N ILE A 419 1.72 -4.48 11.15
CA ILE A 419 3.15 -4.31 11.46
C ILE A 419 3.36 -2.95 12.12
N VAL A 420 3.97 -2.95 13.32
CA VAL A 420 4.32 -1.73 14.07
C VAL A 420 5.82 -1.51 14.01
N PHE A 421 6.25 -0.43 13.32
CA PHE A 421 7.66 -0.05 13.20
C PHE A 421 8.08 0.85 14.34
N CYS A 422 8.87 0.32 15.25
CA CYS A 422 9.39 0.98 16.46
C CYS A 422 10.80 1.52 16.24
N VAL A 423 11.25 2.41 17.12
CA VAL A 423 12.56 3.08 17.04
C VAL A 423 13.69 2.06 17.18
N ASP A 424 13.63 1.24 18.23
CA ASP A 424 14.61 0.22 18.56
C ASP A 424 13.93 -1.04 19.12
N GLN A 425 14.71 -2.01 19.53
CA GLN A 425 14.22 -3.29 20.04
C GLN A 425 13.54 -3.15 21.42
N GLU A 426 13.97 -2.21 22.23
CA GLU A 426 13.39 -1.93 23.53
C GLU A 426 12.01 -1.29 23.40
N HIS A 427 11.89 -0.29 22.53
CA HIS A 427 10.61 0.31 22.20
C HIS A 427 9.65 -0.73 21.58
N ALA A 428 10.15 -1.66 20.75
CA ALA A 428 9.33 -2.75 20.20
C ALA A 428 8.78 -3.67 21.31
N GLU A 429 9.54 -3.91 22.38
CA GLU A 429 9.10 -4.68 23.54
C GLU A 429 8.09 -3.92 24.40
N GLU A 430 8.32 -2.63 24.66
CA GLU A 430 7.37 -1.81 25.41
C GLU A 430 6.04 -1.68 24.66
N MET A 431 6.07 -1.48 23.35
CA MET A 431 4.87 -1.42 22.50
C MET A 431 4.14 -2.77 22.50
N ARG A 432 4.85 -3.90 22.36
CA ARG A 432 4.26 -5.23 22.44
C ARG A 432 3.51 -5.43 23.75
N ARG A 433 4.14 -5.05 24.87
CA ARG A 433 3.55 -5.16 26.21
C ARG A 433 2.31 -4.28 26.35
N ALA A 434 2.37 -3.03 25.88
CA ALA A 434 1.24 -2.11 25.92
C ALA A 434 0.06 -2.63 25.08
N LEU A 435 0.34 -3.15 23.87
CA LEU A 435 -0.68 -3.75 22.99
C LEU A 435 -1.28 -5.03 23.59
N ASN A 436 -0.48 -5.89 24.25
CA ASN A 436 -0.98 -7.06 24.96
C ASN A 436 -1.97 -6.66 26.06
N ASN A 437 -1.64 -5.62 26.83
CA ASN A 437 -2.49 -5.14 27.91
C ASN A 437 -3.82 -4.58 27.37
N CYS A 438 -3.79 -3.86 26.24
CA CYS A 438 -5.00 -3.31 25.60
C CYS A 438 -5.88 -4.41 24.94
N ASN A 439 -5.30 -5.58 24.63
CA ASN A 439 -5.98 -6.69 23.97
C ASN A 439 -6.01 -7.95 24.82
N ALA A 440 -6.07 -7.81 26.15
CA ALA A 440 -6.00 -8.92 27.10
C ALA A 440 -7.05 -10.01 26.84
N ASP A 441 -8.24 -9.64 26.34
CA ASP A 441 -9.32 -10.53 25.92
C ASP A 441 -8.90 -11.49 24.81
N LEU A 442 -8.19 -10.99 23.78
CA LEU A 442 -7.68 -11.83 22.68
C LEU A 442 -6.40 -12.56 23.06
N VAL A 443 -5.53 -11.93 23.86
CA VAL A 443 -4.28 -12.57 24.32
C VAL A 443 -4.56 -13.79 25.20
N GLN A 444 -5.63 -13.81 25.98
CA GLN A 444 -6.07 -14.99 26.73
C GLN A 444 -6.40 -16.17 25.83
N GLN A 445 -6.99 -15.90 24.64
CA GLN A 445 -7.37 -16.94 23.68
C GLN A 445 -6.22 -17.29 22.73
N TYR A 446 -5.42 -16.30 22.39
CA TYR A 446 -4.30 -16.36 21.44
C TYR A 446 -3.05 -15.73 22.10
N PRO A 447 -2.25 -16.48 22.85
CA PRO A 447 -1.09 -15.93 23.58
C PRO A 447 -0.07 -15.21 22.71
N ASP A 448 -0.03 -15.51 21.42
CA ASP A 448 0.83 -14.89 20.42
C ASP A 448 0.10 -13.86 19.54
N TYR A 449 -1.07 -13.34 19.97
CA TYR A 449 -1.81 -12.31 19.24
C TYR A 449 -0.95 -11.10 18.90
N VAL A 450 -0.12 -10.65 19.86
CA VAL A 450 0.93 -9.65 19.65
C VAL A 450 2.30 -10.29 19.86
N ALA A 451 3.12 -10.30 18.83
CA ALA A 451 4.47 -10.83 18.88
C ALA A 451 5.51 -9.76 18.57
N ARG A 452 6.69 -9.85 19.22
CA ARG A 452 7.85 -9.06 18.83
C ARG A 452 8.68 -9.86 17.82
N VAL A 453 9.17 -9.18 16.78
CA VAL A 453 10.04 -9.76 15.75
C VAL A 453 11.24 -8.84 15.55
N VAL A 454 12.33 -9.17 16.20
CA VAL A 454 13.61 -8.44 16.17
C VAL A 454 14.77 -9.41 15.98
N SER A 455 15.95 -8.90 15.62
CA SER A 455 17.12 -9.74 15.31
C SER A 455 17.58 -10.61 16.49
N ASP A 456 17.44 -10.12 17.71
CA ASP A 456 17.95 -10.79 18.90
C ASP A 456 17.10 -11.97 19.38
N GLU A 457 15.87 -12.12 18.84
CA GLU A 457 15.00 -13.27 19.19
C GLU A 457 15.38 -14.57 18.46
N GLY A 458 16.32 -14.54 17.54
CA GLY A 458 16.83 -15.72 16.86
C GLY A 458 15.73 -16.59 16.23
N ASP A 459 15.66 -17.87 16.58
CA ASP A 459 14.70 -18.82 16.00
C ASP A 459 13.25 -18.56 16.41
N VAL A 460 13.02 -18.02 17.63
CA VAL A 460 11.67 -17.69 18.10
C VAL A 460 11.07 -16.57 17.27
N GLY A 461 11.82 -15.51 17.04
CA GLY A 461 11.38 -14.40 16.18
C GLY A 461 11.16 -14.83 14.75
N ARG A 462 11.99 -15.71 14.21
CA ARG A 462 11.79 -16.33 12.87
C ARG A 462 10.53 -17.19 12.84
N GLY A 463 10.23 -17.93 13.90
CA GLY A 463 9.00 -18.71 14.02
C GLY A 463 7.74 -17.84 14.03
N HIS A 464 7.76 -16.73 14.79
CA HIS A 464 6.68 -15.74 14.79
C HIS A 464 6.50 -15.11 13.40
N LEU A 465 7.60 -14.73 12.76
CA LEU A 465 7.57 -14.16 11.41
C LEU A 465 7.00 -15.14 10.39
N SER A 466 7.42 -16.39 10.42
CA SER A 466 6.91 -17.43 9.51
C SER A 466 5.39 -17.59 9.63
N ARG A 467 4.87 -17.67 10.85
CA ARG A 467 3.41 -17.72 11.09
C ARG A 467 2.69 -16.43 10.70
N PHE A 468 3.32 -15.27 10.92
CA PHE A 468 2.75 -13.99 10.53
C PHE A 468 2.61 -13.87 9.00
N MET A 469 3.55 -14.41 8.23
CA MET A 469 3.51 -14.46 6.77
C MET A 469 2.55 -15.52 6.23
N ASP A 470 2.24 -16.54 7.01
CA ASP A 470 1.32 -17.59 6.62
C ASP A 470 -0.11 -17.06 6.53
N ILE A 471 -0.74 -17.34 5.40
CA ILE A 471 -2.09 -16.87 5.06
C ILE A 471 -3.15 -17.59 5.89
N GLU A 472 -2.89 -18.84 6.25
CA GLU A 472 -3.85 -19.71 6.95
C GLU A 472 -3.84 -19.49 8.46
N THR A 473 -2.79 -18.87 9.01
CA THR A 473 -2.66 -18.61 10.45
C THR A 473 -3.18 -17.22 10.83
N LEU A 474 -4.09 -17.17 11.82
CA LEU A 474 -4.64 -15.92 12.35
C LEU A 474 -3.60 -15.15 13.17
N THR A 475 -2.78 -15.84 13.95
CA THR A 475 -1.81 -15.24 14.87
C THR A 475 -0.38 -15.66 14.55
N PRO A 476 0.61 -14.80 14.81
CA PRO A 476 0.50 -13.42 15.31
C PRO A 476 -0.34 -12.53 14.38
N THR A 477 -1.17 -11.65 14.99
CA THR A 477 -1.94 -10.64 14.25
C THR A 477 -1.19 -9.31 14.22
N ILE A 478 -0.61 -8.91 15.34
CA ILE A 478 0.18 -7.68 15.45
C ILE A 478 1.63 -8.07 15.68
N VAL A 479 2.52 -7.49 14.89
CA VAL A 479 3.97 -7.68 15.04
C VAL A 479 4.64 -6.34 15.29
N THR A 480 5.39 -6.24 16.41
CA THR A 480 6.24 -5.08 16.70
C THR A 480 7.68 -5.38 16.26
N THR A 481 8.30 -4.43 15.58
CA THR A 481 9.65 -4.60 15.01
C THR A 481 10.41 -3.28 15.00
N SER A 482 11.74 -3.34 14.96
CA SER A 482 12.57 -2.15 14.73
C SER A 482 13.04 -2.05 13.27
N GLN A 483 13.94 -2.93 12.84
CA GLN A 483 14.54 -2.89 11.50
C GLN A 483 14.33 -4.18 10.69
N MET A 484 13.99 -5.29 11.35
CA MET A 484 14.01 -6.61 10.71
C MET A 484 13.01 -6.76 9.57
N LEU A 485 11.82 -6.15 9.70
CA LEU A 485 10.75 -6.25 8.71
C LEU A 485 10.76 -5.16 7.62
N THR A 486 11.77 -4.29 7.62
CA THR A 486 11.88 -3.27 6.57
C THR A 486 12.19 -3.87 5.21
N THR A 487 12.87 -5.01 5.17
CA THR A 487 13.29 -5.67 3.91
C THR A 487 13.17 -7.17 3.94
N GLY A 488 13.01 -7.78 2.75
CA GLY A 488 13.10 -9.22 2.55
C GLY A 488 11.89 -10.04 2.98
N VAL A 489 10.85 -9.42 3.54
CA VAL A 489 9.67 -10.11 4.06
C VAL A 489 8.47 -9.82 3.17
N ASP A 490 7.79 -10.82 2.64
CA ASP A 490 6.58 -10.70 1.82
C ASP A 490 5.32 -11.04 2.63
N VAL A 491 4.76 -10.05 3.30
CA VAL A 491 3.50 -10.21 4.06
C VAL A 491 2.32 -9.85 3.16
N GLN A 492 1.81 -10.82 2.44
CA GLN A 492 0.74 -10.60 1.46
C GLN A 492 -0.57 -10.14 2.09
N THR A 493 -0.83 -10.51 3.34
CA THR A 493 -2.06 -10.22 4.08
C THR A 493 -1.98 -8.99 4.98
N CYS A 494 -0.85 -8.26 4.99
CA CYS A 494 -0.68 -7.06 5.83
C CYS A 494 -1.71 -5.98 5.45
N LYS A 495 -2.63 -5.69 6.38
CA LYS A 495 -3.69 -4.68 6.22
C LYS A 495 -3.31 -3.33 6.83
N ASN A 496 -2.43 -3.31 7.83
CA ASN A 496 -2.07 -2.09 8.54
C ASN A 496 -0.56 -1.99 8.74
N ILE A 497 -0.03 -0.83 8.44
CA ILE A 497 1.36 -0.43 8.71
C ILE A 497 1.31 0.72 9.71
N VAL A 498 1.95 0.55 10.86
CA VAL A 498 1.97 1.53 11.94
C VAL A 498 3.38 2.08 12.10
N ILE A 499 3.52 3.40 11.99
CA ILE A 499 4.80 4.10 12.02
C ILE A 499 4.87 4.89 13.33
N VAL A 500 5.67 4.39 14.27
CA VAL A 500 5.91 5.04 15.57
C VAL A 500 7.35 5.53 15.74
N ARG A 501 8.14 5.45 14.65
CA ARG A 501 9.49 6.00 14.56
C ARG A 501 9.63 6.98 13.41
N ASN A 502 10.53 7.94 13.53
CA ASN A 502 10.84 8.82 12.41
C ASN A 502 11.52 8.08 11.26
N ILE A 503 11.02 8.29 10.06
CA ILE A 503 11.59 7.78 8.82
C ILE A 503 12.16 8.98 8.05
N ASN A 504 13.46 8.99 7.83
CA ASN A 504 14.17 10.09 7.19
C ASN A 504 14.60 9.77 5.74
N SER A 505 14.57 8.50 5.36
CA SER A 505 14.94 8.04 4.02
C SER A 505 13.71 7.62 3.22
N MET A 506 13.57 8.15 2.01
CA MET A 506 12.53 7.74 1.05
C MET A 506 12.68 6.26 0.67
N THR A 507 13.89 5.78 0.59
CA THR A 507 14.20 4.37 0.32
C THR A 507 13.62 3.46 1.39
N GLU A 508 13.91 3.77 2.67
CA GLU A 508 13.35 3.03 3.79
C GLU A 508 11.82 3.12 3.83
N PHE A 509 11.29 4.30 3.58
CA PHE A 509 9.85 4.53 3.52
C PHE A 509 9.17 3.65 2.47
N LYS A 510 9.67 3.62 1.23
CA LYS A 510 9.14 2.77 0.15
C LYS A 510 9.20 1.27 0.49
N GLN A 511 10.20 0.85 1.24
CA GLN A 511 10.31 -0.53 1.70
C GLN A 511 9.27 -0.88 2.78
N ILE A 512 9.05 0.04 3.72
CA ILE A 512 8.04 -0.11 4.78
C ILE A 512 6.64 -0.21 4.15
N ILE A 513 6.26 0.76 3.31
CA ILE A 513 4.95 0.73 2.66
C ILE A 513 4.79 -0.45 1.71
N GLY A 514 5.89 -0.90 1.11
CA GLY A 514 5.92 -2.08 0.25
C GLY A 514 5.43 -3.36 0.93
N ARG A 515 5.40 -3.42 2.26
CA ARG A 515 4.82 -4.54 3.02
C ARG A 515 3.30 -4.62 2.88
N GLY A 516 2.64 -3.47 2.65
CA GLY A 516 1.19 -3.38 2.46
C GLY A 516 0.72 -3.49 1.00
N THR A 517 1.59 -3.35 0.02
CA THR A 517 1.20 -3.14 -1.40
C THR A 517 0.61 -4.36 -2.11
N ARG A 518 0.63 -5.56 -1.54
CA ARG A 518 0.04 -6.75 -2.17
C ARG A 518 -1.49 -6.67 -2.18
N VAL A 519 -2.10 -6.93 -3.33
CA VAL A 519 -3.54 -7.17 -3.45
C VAL A 519 -3.81 -8.66 -3.23
N ARG A 520 -4.83 -8.98 -2.43
CA ARG A 520 -5.30 -10.35 -2.18
C ARG A 520 -6.82 -10.37 -2.15
N ASP A 521 -7.42 -10.57 -3.32
CA ASP A 521 -8.88 -10.59 -3.51
C ASP A 521 -9.53 -11.72 -2.71
N ASP A 522 -8.88 -12.87 -2.64
CA ASP A 522 -9.29 -14.05 -1.88
C ASP A 522 -9.28 -13.83 -0.35
N TYR A 523 -8.51 -12.86 0.13
CA TYR A 523 -8.43 -12.45 1.54
C TYR A 523 -9.21 -11.16 1.84
N GLY A 524 -9.89 -10.60 0.84
CA GLY A 524 -10.59 -9.32 0.94
C GLY A 524 -9.66 -8.13 1.19
N LYS A 525 -8.37 -8.26 0.82
CA LYS A 525 -7.40 -7.19 0.96
C LYS A 525 -7.25 -6.44 -0.37
N PHE A 526 -7.96 -5.34 -0.48
CA PHE A 526 -7.95 -4.46 -1.65
C PHE A 526 -7.14 -3.19 -1.45
N PHE A 527 -6.89 -2.79 -0.22
CA PHE A 527 -6.11 -1.63 0.19
C PHE A 527 -5.44 -1.92 1.54
N PHE A 528 -4.61 -1.01 2.00
CA PHE A 528 -4.03 -1.06 3.33
C PHE A 528 -4.01 0.31 3.99
N ASN A 529 -3.92 0.34 5.31
CA ASN A 529 -3.83 1.55 6.09
C ASN A 529 -2.40 1.80 6.55
N ILE A 530 -2.02 3.06 6.62
CA ILE A 530 -0.77 3.53 7.20
C ILE A 530 -1.17 4.46 8.35
N LEU A 531 -0.87 4.06 9.59
CA LEU A 531 -1.09 4.86 10.78
C LEU A 531 0.23 5.55 11.13
N ASP A 532 0.30 6.85 10.91
CA ASP A 532 1.51 7.66 11.07
C ASP A 532 1.41 8.51 12.35
N TYR A 533 2.12 8.08 13.39
CA TYR A 533 2.22 8.80 14.67
C TYR A 533 3.38 9.81 14.71
N THR A 534 4.20 9.87 13.67
CA THR A 534 5.39 10.73 13.63
C THR A 534 5.32 11.85 12.60
N GLY A 535 4.40 11.77 11.63
CA GLY A 535 4.30 12.67 10.48
C GLY A 535 5.31 12.40 9.37
N SER A 536 6.18 11.41 9.55
CA SER A 536 7.20 11.11 8.54
C SER A 536 6.59 10.52 7.27
N ALA A 537 5.57 9.66 7.37
CA ALA A 537 4.86 9.13 6.22
C ALA A 537 4.14 10.24 5.44
N THR A 538 3.41 11.11 6.15
CA THR A 538 2.69 12.23 5.53
C THR A 538 3.63 13.14 4.76
N ARG A 539 4.77 13.50 5.37
CA ARG A 539 5.80 14.34 4.74
C ARG A 539 6.39 13.68 3.49
N LEU A 540 6.70 12.38 3.55
CA LEU A 540 7.32 11.65 2.45
C LEU A 540 6.35 11.38 1.29
N PHE A 541 5.06 11.24 1.56
CA PHE A 541 4.03 11.19 0.51
C PHE A 541 3.81 12.55 -0.17
N ALA A 542 3.98 13.64 0.58
CA ALA A 542 3.87 14.99 0.03
C ALA A 542 5.10 15.39 -0.82
N ASP A 543 6.18 14.59 -0.78
CA ASP A 543 7.37 14.84 -1.60
C ASP A 543 7.01 14.66 -3.10
N PRO A 544 7.18 15.69 -3.96
CA PRO A 544 6.88 15.62 -5.39
C PRO A 544 7.62 14.50 -6.12
N GLU A 545 8.78 14.11 -5.60
CA GLU A 545 9.60 13.03 -6.16
C GLU A 545 9.17 11.63 -5.67
N PHE A 546 8.14 11.51 -4.87
CA PHE A 546 7.72 10.21 -4.32
C PHE A 546 7.55 9.15 -5.41
N ASP A 547 6.96 9.52 -6.55
CA ASP A 547 6.74 8.65 -7.71
C ASP A 547 7.34 9.17 -9.02
N GLY A 548 8.16 10.24 -8.97
CA GLY A 548 8.90 10.74 -10.14
C GLY A 548 8.12 11.72 -11.03
N ASP A 549 6.88 12.07 -10.69
CA ASP A 549 6.08 13.06 -11.43
C ASP A 549 5.97 14.38 -10.67
N PRO A 550 6.12 15.54 -11.34
CA PRO A 550 5.76 16.81 -10.76
C PRO A 550 4.24 16.86 -10.54
N ALA A 551 3.82 17.22 -9.32
CA ALA A 551 2.41 17.24 -8.95
C ALA A 551 1.66 18.39 -9.63
N LEU A 552 0.93 18.10 -10.68
CA LEU A 552 -0.24 18.90 -11.09
C LEU A 552 -1.43 18.47 -10.24
N VAL A 553 -2.07 19.42 -9.59
CA VAL A 553 -3.21 19.18 -8.70
C VAL A 553 -4.47 19.55 -9.41
N THR A 554 -5.35 18.57 -9.57
CA THR A 554 -6.70 18.80 -10.05
C THR A 554 -7.70 18.30 -9.01
N GLU A 555 -8.65 19.14 -8.62
CA GLU A 555 -9.83 18.71 -7.87
C GLU A 555 -10.92 18.32 -8.85
N GLU A 556 -11.49 17.14 -8.69
CA GLU A 556 -12.58 16.62 -9.50
C GLU A 556 -13.68 16.08 -8.59
N GLU A 557 -14.91 16.51 -8.81
CA GLU A 557 -16.08 15.97 -8.11
C GLU A 557 -16.61 14.74 -8.85
N MET A 558 -16.81 13.63 -8.12
CA MET A 558 -17.31 12.37 -8.66
C MET A 558 -18.67 12.00 -8.03
N ASN A 559 -19.53 11.35 -8.83
CA ASN A 559 -20.78 10.78 -8.33
C ASN A 559 -20.56 9.44 -7.61
N ALA A 560 -21.64 8.87 -7.05
CA ALA A 560 -21.60 7.61 -6.30
C ALA A 560 -21.18 6.40 -7.18
N GLU A 561 -21.29 6.51 -8.49
CA GLU A 561 -20.92 5.51 -9.49
C GLU A 561 -19.46 5.64 -9.94
N GLY A 562 -18.75 6.71 -9.48
CA GLY A 562 -17.34 6.95 -9.79
C GLY A 562 -17.11 7.68 -11.12
N GLU A 563 -18.14 8.36 -11.63
CA GLU A 563 -18.06 9.20 -12.83
C GLU A 563 -17.85 10.66 -12.44
N SER A 564 -17.02 11.38 -13.21
CA SER A 564 -16.75 12.80 -13.05
C SER A 564 -18.01 13.64 -13.30
N VAL A 565 -18.36 14.51 -12.38
CA VAL A 565 -19.55 15.39 -12.44
C VAL A 565 -19.18 16.82 -12.81
N SER A 566 -17.88 17.17 -12.72
CA SER A 566 -17.38 18.50 -13.05
C SER A 566 -16.07 18.42 -13.85
N GLU A 567 -15.78 19.44 -14.65
CA GLU A 567 -14.45 19.56 -15.28
C GLU A 567 -13.37 19.72 -14.18
N PRO A 568 -12.22 19.03 -14.32
CA PRO A 568 -11.15 19.10 -13.34
C PRO A 568 -10.63 20.54 -13.19
N LYS A 569 -10.69 21.06 -11.97
CA LYS A 569 -10.09 22.36 -11.65
C LYS A 569 -8.63 22.16 -11.29
N VAL A 570 -7.74 22.80 -12.04
CA VAL A 570 -6.31 22.88 -11.68
C VAL A 570 -6.20 23.82 -10.47
N VAL A 571 -5.77 23.29 -9.33
CA VAL A 571 -5.43 24.09 -8.16
C VAL A 571 -3.96 24.44 -8.29
N GLU A 572 -3.65 25.71 -8.50
CA GLU A 572 -2.27 26.20 -8.44
C GLU A 572 -1.71 25.93 -7.04
N GLN A 573 -0.55 25.30 -6.95
CA GLN A 573 0.18 25.19 -5.69
C GLN A 573 0.56 26.60 -5.24
N GLU A 574 0.27 26.91 -3.97
CA GLU A 574 1.07 27.93 -3.31
C GLU A 574 2.54 27.49 -3.42
N PRO A 575 3.44 28.38 -3.86
CA PRO A 575 4.86 28.06 -3.91
C PRO A 575 5.28 27.58 -2.53
N ALA A 576 6.01 26.45 -2.49
CA ALA A 576 6.66 26.02 -1.27
C ALA A 576 7.30 27.24 -0.60
N PRO A 577 7.22 27.41 0.74
CA PRO A 577 7.87 28.52 1.41
C PRO A 577 9.28 28.62 0.87
N GLN A 578 9.59 29.77 0.26
CA GLN A 578 10.94 30.04 -0.22
C GLN A 578 11.87 29.79 0.95
N GLU A 579 12.89 28.97 0.74
CA GLU A 579 13.99 28.89 1.68
C GLU A 579 14.39 30.34 2.00
N PRO A 580 14.53 30.71 3.29
CA PRO A 580 14.95 32.05 3.64
C PRO A 580 16.25 32.32 2.86
N GLU A 581 16.24 33.44 2.12
CA GLU A 581 17.44 33.92 1.45
C GLU A 581 18.63 33.74 2.39
N GLU A 582 19.74 33.22 1.87
CA GLU A 582 20.99 33.00 2.59
C GLU A 582 21.34 34.24 3.42
N GLY A 583 20.81 34.32 4.63
CA GLY A 583 21.40 35.06 5.71
C GLY A 583 22.72 34.39 6.04
N GLU A 584 23.74 35.17 6.38
CA GLU A 584 25.06 34.66 6.78
C GLU A 584 24.96 33.35 7.56
N PRO A 585 25.75 32.33 7.26
CA PRO A 585 25.61 31.01 7.86
C PRO A 585 25.69 31.17 9.38
N VAL A 586 24.58 30.96 10.03
CA VAL A 586 24.56 30.76 11.48
C VAL A 586 25.45 29.53 11.69
N PRO A 587 26.55 29.65 12.45
CA PRO A 587 27.42 28.51 12.69
C PRO A 587 26.53 27.39 13.23
N PRO A 588 26.64 26.18 12.69
CA PRO A 588 25.86 25.04 13.17
C PRO A 588 26.08 25.00 14.69
N PRO A 589 25.01 24.73 15.48
CA PRO A 589 25.19 24.56 16.90
C PRO A 589 26.34 23.58 17.09
N THR A 590 27.35 23.98 17.87
CA THR A 590 28.53 23.15 18.09
C THR A 590 28.04 21.82 18.65
N LEU A 591 27.94 20.82 17.78
CA LEU A 591 27.77 19.46 18.23
C LEU A 591 28.95 19.17 19.12
N PRO A 592 28.78 18.67 20.35
CA PRO A 592 29.90 18.24 21.15
C PRO A 592 30.73 17.27 20.32
N ASN A 593 32.03 17.49 20.26
CA ASN A 593 32.98 16.61 19.60
C ASN A 593 32.78 15.19 20.11
N PHE A 594 32.24 14.33 19.26
CA PHE A 594 32.13 12.90 19.50
C PHE A 594 33.43 12.20 19.05
N ASP A 595 34.55 12.60 19.69
CA ASP A 595 35.77 11.80 19.77
C ASP A 595 35.82 11.09 21.12
N ASP A 596 34.75 10.44 21.53
CA ASP A 596 34.74 9.45 22.61
C ASP A 596 34.02 8.20 22.12
N GLU A 597 34.81 7.15 22.02
CA GLU A 597 34.42 5.81 21.62
C GLU A 597 33.19 5.29 22.35
N GLU A 598 32.19 4.83 21.57
CA GLU A 598 31.26 3.74 21.87
C GLU A 598 30.57 3.74 23.25
N ARG A 599 29.77 4.75 23.54
CA ARG A 599 28.61 4.54 24.40
C ARG A 599 27.34 4.91 23.66
N PRO A 600 26.34 4.00 23.54
CA PRO A 600 25.05 4.38 22.96
C PRO A 600 24.53 5.61 23.69
N PRO A 601 23.86 6.56 23.00
CA PRO A 601 23.32 7.76 23.61
C PRO A 601 22.45 7.34 24.80
N ARG A 602 22.66 7.98 25.96
CA ARG A 602 21.93 7.64 27.17
C ARG A 602 20.45 7.97 26.98
N LYS A 603 19.63 6.94 26.97
CA LYS A 603 18.18 7.06 26.92
C LYS A 603 17.62 7.27 28.32
N TYR A 604 16.68 8.22 28.48
CA TYR A 604 15.97 8.50 29.71
C TYR A 604 14.55 7.93 29.64
N TYR A 605 14.02 7.43 30.77
CA TYR A 605 12.73 6.73 30.82
C TYR A 605 11.77 7.41 31.77
N VAL A 606 10.64 7.88 31.27
CA VAL A 606 9.57 8.55 32.01
C VAL A 606 8.34 7.66 32.06
N ASP A 607 7.95 7.29 33.27
CA ASP A 607 6.79 6.41 33.51
C ASP A 607 5.53 7.16 33.90
N GLY A 608 5.63 8.43 34.28
CA GLY A 608 4.53 9.27 34.73
C GLY A 608 3.99 10.21 33.65
N GLY A 609 2.86 10.84 33.96
CA GLY A 609 2.20 11.81 33.08
C GLY A 609 1.04 11.24 32.27
N THR A 610 0.34 12.10 31.54
CA THR A 610 -0.80 11.76 30.69
C THR A 610 -0.53 12.18 29.25
N VAL A 611 -0.77 11.31 28.32
CA VAL A 611 -0.67 11.58 26.88
C VAL A 611 -1.98 11.20 26.22
N GLU A 612 -2.55 12.12 25.45
CA GLU A 612 -3.81 11.98 24.73
C GLU A 612 -3.60 12.18 23.23
N ILE A 613 -4.54 11.73 22.43
CA ILE A 613 -4.54 12.01 20.99
C ILE A 613 -5.13 13.40 20.76
N ALA A 614 -4.32 14.32 20.25
CA ALA A 614 -4.69 15.70 20.01
C ALA A 614 -5.41 15.90 18.67
N ALA A 615 -5.06 15.12 17.63
CA ALA A 615 -5.65 15.20 16.31
C ALA A 615 -5.54 13.88 15.55
N HIS A 616 -6.56 13.60 14.75
CA HIS A 616 -6.57 12.50 13.80
C HIS A 616 -6.92 13.07 12.42
N LEU A 617 -6.00 12.96 11.49
CA LEU A 617 -6.13 13.44 10.11
C LEU A 617 -6.10 12.23 9.17
N VAL A 618 -7.01 12.22 8.20
CA VAL A 618 -7.09 11.13 7.21
C VAL A 618 -6.68 11.68 5.85
N TYR A 619 -5.75 11.00 5.20
CA TYR A 619 -5.25 11.30 3.87
C TYR A 619 -5.68 10.19 2.93
N GLU A 620 -6.39 10.54 1.86
CA GLU A 620 -6.79 9.61 0.82
C GLU A 620 -6.12 10.01 -0.51
N LEU A 621 -5.78 9.01 -1.30
CA LEU A 621 -5.45 9.25 -2.71
C LEU A 621 -6.71 9.78 -3.39
N ASP A 622 -6.56 10.81 -4.21
CA ASP A 622 -7.66 11.26 -5.05
C ASP A 622 -8.04 10.19 -6.10
N ALA A 623 -9.15 10.42 -6.79
CA ALA A 623 -9.65 9.51 -7.79
C ALA A 623 -8.66 9.25 -8.94
N ASP A 624 -7.72 10.18 -9.17
CA ASP A 624 -6.66 10.08 -10.18
C ASP A 624 -5.32 9.57 -9.61
N GLY A 625 -5.24 9.30 -8.29
CA GLY A 625 -4.02 8.83 -7.62
C GLY A 625 -2.94 9.90 -7.51
N LYS A 626 -3.28 11.17 -7.73
CA LYS A 626 -2.31 12.25 -7.83
C LYS A 626 -2.02 12.98 -6.54
N ARG A 627 -2.91 12.91 -5.52
CA ARG A 627 -2.70 13.57 -4.22
C ARG A 627 -3.32 12.86 -3.05
N LEU A 628 -2.63 13.03 -1.92
CA LEU A 628 -3.21 12.88 -0.60
C LEU A 628 -3.88 14.20 -0.22
N ALA A 629 -5.21 14.23 -0.14
CA ALA A 629 -5.93 15.36 0.43
C ALA A 629 -5.81 15.32 1.96
N VAL A 630 -5.30 16.38 2.57
CA VAL A 630 -5.28 16.53 4.03
C VAL A 630 -6.64 17.00 4.48
N LYS A 631 -7.36 16.19 5.24
CA LYS A 631 -8.63 16.60 5.85
C LYS A 631 -8.56 16.38 7.35
N LYS A 632 -8.99 17.39 8.13
CA LYS A 632 -9.26 17.13 9.54
C LYS A 632 -10.34 16.06 9.62
N PHE A 633 -10.29 15.22 10.65
CA PHE A 633 -11.26 14.15 10.83
C PHE A 633 -12.72 14.66 10.79
N THR A 634 -12.97 15.83 11.37
CA THR A 634 -14.28 16.50 11.31
C THR A 634 -14.68 16.90 9.89
N ASP A 635 -13.74 17.44 9.11
CA ASP A 635 -14.00 17.87 7.73
C ASP A 635 -14.22 16.68 6.81
N TYR A 636 -13.41 15.63 7.00
CA TYR A 636 -13.57 14.35 6.30
C TYR A 636 -14.94 13.73 6.58
N THR A 637 -15.33 13.67 7.87
CA THR A 637 -16.64 13.14 8.27
C THR A 637 -17.76 13.97 7.67
N GLY A 638 -17.67 15.29 7.75
CA GLY A 638 -18.65 16.21 7.19
C GLY A 638 -18.84 16.04 5.69
N GLU A 639 -17.75 15.86 4.95
CA GLU A 639 -17.81 15.64 3.50
C GLU A 639 -18.43 14.30 3.14
N LYS A 640 -18.04 13.22 3.84
CA LYS A 640 -18.65 11.90 3.61
C LYS A 640 -20.14 11.88 3.90
N VAL A 641 -20.58 12.58 4.95
CA VAL A 641 -22.01 12.72 5.27
C VAL A 641 -22.72 13.54 4.17
N ARG A 642 -22.13 14.65 3.70
CA ARG A 642 -22.72 15.44 2.59
C ARG A 642 -22.79 14.67 1.27
N SER A 643 -21.82 13.80 1.00
CA SER A 643 -21.86 12.94 -0.20
C SER A 643 -22.98 11.88 -0.16
N MET A 644 -23.40 11.48 1.03
CA MET A 644 -24.48 10.50 1.22
C MET A 644 -25.85 11.17 1.35
N TYR A 645 -25.90 12.36 1.94
CA TYR A 645 -27.14 13.09 2.24
C TYR A 645 -26.97 14.56 1.90
N SER A 646 -27.81 15.04 1.01
CA SER A 646 -27.74 16.43 0.51
C SER A 646 -28.10 17.50 1.56
N SER A 647 -28.71 17.12 2.68
CA SER A 647 -29.12 18.04 3.76
C SER A 647 -29.33 17.32 5.09
N ALA A 648 -29.31 18.08 6.18
CA ALA A 648 -29.66 17.59 7.51
C ALA A 648 -31.07 16.99 7.55
N ALA A 649 -32.01 17.52 6.76
CA ALA A 649 -33.36 17.00 6.65
C ALA A 649 -33.38 15.62 5.96
N ALA A 650 -32.60 15.42 4.92
CA ALA A 650 -32.47 14.14 4.23
C ALA A 650 -31.83 13.08 5.14
N LEU A 651 -30.79 13.44 5.90
CA LEU A 651 -30.18 12.58 6.91
C LEU A 651 -31.19 12.25 8.01
N ARG A 652 -31.94 13.22 8.53
CA ARG A 652 -32.96 13.07 9.58
C ARG A 652 -34.01 12.07 9.17
N ALA A 653 -34.55 12.18 7.95
CA ALA A 653 -35.59 11.31 7.44
C ALA A 653 -35.21 9.83 7.50
N LYS A 654 -33.94 9.53 7.21
CA LYS A 654 -33.40 8.18 7.27
C LYS A 654 -32.97 7.77 8.69
N TRP A 655 -32.42 8.68 9.45
CA TRP A 655 -31.98 8.44 10.83
C TRP A 655 -33.13 8.11 11.78
N SER A 656 -34.32 8.65 11.53
CA SER A 656 -35.50 8.40 12.33
C SER A 656 -35.98 6.95 12.25
N ASN A 657 -35.62 6.22 11.21
CA ASN A 657 -35.88 4.78 11.11
C ASN A 657 -34.74 3.98 11.75
N ALA A 658 -35.07 3.02 12.62
CA ALA A 658 -34.09 2.27 13.40
C ALA A 658 -33.16 1.40 12.51
N GLU A 659 -33.70 0.75 11.46
CA GLU A 659 -32.93 -0.10 10.55
C GLU A 659 -32.04 0.74 9.66
N GLU A 660 -32.56 1.83 9.09
CA GLU A 660 -31.76 2.75 8.26
C GLU A 660 -30.68 3.44 9.08
N ARG A 661 -30.95 3.83 10.32
CA ARG A 661 -29.96 4.38 11.26
C ARG A 661 -28.85 3.40 11.55
N ALA A 662 -29.15 2.15 11.84
CA ALA A 662 -28.14 1.11 12.06
C ALA A 662 -27.26 0.91 10.81
N ALA A 663 -27.87 0.92 9.63
CA ALA A 663 -27.12 0.83 8.36
C ALA A 663 -26.21 2.05 8.12
N ILE A 664 -26.70 3.26 8.47
CA ILE A 664 -25.90 4.50 8.38
C ILE A 664 -24.69 4.42 9.33
N ILE A 665 -24.92 4.05 10.59
CA ILE A 665 -23.87 3.90 11.61
C ILE A 665 -22.82 2.89 11.11
N ALA A 666 -23.24 1.69 10.72
CA ALA A 666 -22.33 0.66 10.20
C ALA A 666 -21.56 1.13 8.95
N SER A 667 -22.22 1.87 8.05
CA SER A 667 -21.57 2.43 6.86
C SER A 667 -20.54 3.49 7.19
N LEU A 668 -20.76 4.32 8.21
CA LEU A 668 -19.81 5.33 8.66
C LEU A 668 -18.64 4.71 9.42
N GLU A 669 -18.90 3.72 10.29
CA GLU A 669 -17.86 2.96 10.99
C GLU A 669 -16.95 2.19 10.02
N GLN A 670 -17.52 1.55 8.99
CA GLN A 670 -16.74 0.91 7.92
C GLN A 670 -15.83 1.89 7.16
N ARG A 671 -16.15 3.17 7.19
CA ARG A 671 -15.34 4.26 6.62
C ARG A 671 -14.33 4.84 7.60
N GLY A 672 -14.20 4.24 8.79
CA GLY A 672 -13.31 4.71 9.85
C GLY A 672 -13.83 5.95 10.59
N ILE A 673 -15.14 6.25 10.51
CA ILE A 673 -15.77 7.34 11.25
C ILE A 673 -16.31 6.77 12.56
N SER A 674 -15.64 7.11 13.66
CA SER A 674 -16.06 6.79 15.03
C SER A 674 -16.83 7.95 15.64
N PHE A 675 -17.96 7.66 16.22
CA PHE A 675 -18.75 8.69 16.93
C PHE A 675 -18.09 9.15 18.22
N GLU A 676 -17.32 8.29 18.89
CA GLU A 676 -16.55 8.65 20.07
C GLU A 676 -15.44 9.65 19.70
N GLU A 677 -14.66 9.35 18.64
CA GLU A 677 -13.64 10.26 18.14
C GLU A 677 -14.24 11.57 17.62
N LEU A 678 -15.44 11.51 17.04
CA LEU A 678 -16.15 12.69 16.57
C LEU A 678 -16.62 13.57 17.75
N ALA A 679 -17.10 12.95 18.83
CA ALA A 679 -17.48 13.61 20.06
C ALA A 679 -16.29 14.29 20.75
N GLU A 680 -15.15 13.60 20.79
CA GLU A 680 -13.88 14.15 21.30
C GLU A 680 -13.37 15.32 20.42
N ALA A 681 -13.31 15.11 19.09
CA ALA A 681 -12.86 16.13 18.15
C ALA A 681 -13.71 17.41 18.17
N THR A 682 -15.00 17.26 18.45
CA THR A 682 -15.94 18.39 18.61
C THR A 682 -15.99 18.91 20.05
N LYS A 683 -15.34 18.24 21.01
CA LYS A 683 -15.39 18.52 22.46
C LYS A 683 -16.81 18.46 23.03
N GLN A 684 -17.60 17.51 22.56
CA GLN A 684 -19.03 17.32 22.92
C GLN A 684 -19.31 15.85 23.26
N PRO A 685 -18.81 15.32 24.41
CA PRO A 685 -18.93 13.89 24.75
C PRO A 685 -20.37 13.42 24.96
N ASP A 686 -21.27 14.33 25.36
CA ASP A 686 -22.67 14.03 25.66
C ASP A 686 -23.61 14.24 24.45
N ALA A 687 -23.05 14.62 23.29
CA ALA A 687 -23.86 14.87 22.10
C ALA A 687 -24.44 13.58 21.52
N ASP A 688 -25.60 13.69 20.88
CA ASP A 688 -26.13 12.57 20.10
C ASP A 688 -25.34 12.40 18.78
N PRO A 689 -25.05 11.15 18.35
CA PRO A 689 -24.37 10.89 17.07
C PRO A 689 -24.96 11.62 15.86
N PHE A 690 -26.30 11.77 15.83
CA PHE A 690 -26.98 12.54 14.78
C PHE A 690 -26.56 14.02 14.77
N ASP A 691 -26.48 14.63 15.96
CA ASP A 691 -26.11 16.05 16.08
C ASP A 691 -24.65 16.27 15.73
N LEU A 692 -23.77 15.34 16.09
CA LEU A 692 -22.36 15.37 15.67
C LEU A 692 -22.24 15.36 14.15
N LEU A 693 -22.97 14.45 13.47
CA LEU A 693 -22.96 14.39 12.01
C LEU A 693 -23.54 15.65 11.37
N CYS A 694 -24.67 16.14 11.90
CA CYS A 694 -25.29 17.37 11.41
C CYS A 694 -24.40 18.60 11.62
N ASN A 695 -23.66 18.65 12.73
CA ASN A 695 -22.74 19.76 13.00
C ASN A 695 -21.59 19.77 12.00
N VAL A 696 -20.89 18.67 11.85
CA VAL A 696 -19.72 18.60 10.96
C VAL A 696 -20.10 18.67 9.48
N ALA A 697 -21.28 18.21 9.10
CA ALA A 697 -21.72 18.20 7.71
C ALA A 697 -22.43 19.50 7.29
N TYR A 698 -23.25 20.07 8.18
CA TYR A 698 -24.17 21.16 7.84
C TYR A 698 -24.07 22.36 8.77
N SER A 699 -23.09 22.39 9.68
CA SER A 699 -22.91 23.42 10.71
C SER A 699 -24.16 23.62 11.59
N ALA A 700 -24.92 22.54 11.81
CA ALA A 700 -26.08 22.59 12.68
C ALA A 700 -25.66 22.66 14.16
N PRO A 701 -26.47 23.29 15.04
CA PRO A 701 -26.19 23.32 16.47
C PRO A 701 -26.21 21.91 17.05
N ILE A 702 -25.27 21.58 17.92
CA ILE A 702 -25.19 20.30 18.62
C ILE A 702 -26.17 20.31 19.78
N ARG A 703 -26.93 19.24 19.93
CA ARG A 703 -27.76 18.96 21.10
C ARG A 703 -27.25 17.74 21.83
N THR A 704 -27.27 17.80 23.16
CA THR A 704 -26.97 16.64 23.99
C THR A 704 -28.14 15.65 23.99
N ARG A 705 -27.86 14.40 24.31
CA ARG A 705 -28.90 13.38 24.49
C ARG A 705 -29.96 13.79 25.53
N ARG A 706 -29.51 14.48 26.62
CA ARG A 706 -30.42 15.01 27.64
C ARG A 706 -31.35 16.09 27.09
N GLU A 707 -30.84 17.07 26.36
CA GLU A 707 -31.68 18.10 25.73
C GLU A 707 -32.73 17.53 24.79
N ARG A 708 -32.39 16.46 24.04
CA ARG A 708 -33.35 15.76 23.19
C ARG A 708 -34.41 15.04 23.99
N ALA A 709 -34.04 14.32 25.05
CA ALA A 709 -34.97 13.66 25.94
C ALA A 709 -35.92 14.66 26.63
N ASP A 710 -35.37 15.79 27.07
CA ASP A 710 -36.17 16.82 27.74
C ASP A 710 -37.12 17.53 26.76
N ALA A 711 -36.72 17.71 25.49
CA ALA A 711 -37.58 18.23 24.44
C ALA A 711 -38.81 17.33 24.22
N VAL A 712 -38.63 15.99 24.18
CA VAL A 712 -39.74 15.05 24.09
C VAL A 712 -40.64 15.10 25.32
N ARG A 713 -40.08 15.28 26.54
CA ARG A 713 -40.88 15.42 27.77
C ARG A 713 -41.71 16.71 27.76
N LEU A 714 -41.16 17.78 27.24
CA LEU A 714 -41.86 19.05 27.13
C LEU A 714 -42.96 19.03 26.07
N GLU A 715 -42.87 18.20 25.07
CA GLU A 715 -43.92 17.96 24.06
C GLU A 715 -45.06 17.07 24.62
N GLY A 716 -45.77 17.59 25.61
CA GLY A 716 -46.75 16.87 26.42
C GLY A 716 -47.87 16.13 25.67
N ALA A 717 -48.05 16.42 24.36
CA ALA A 717 -49.05 15.77 23.52
C ALA A 717 -48.82 14.25 23.33
N PHE A 718 -47.55 13.81 23.22
CA PHE A 718 -47.23 12.40 23.06
C PHE A 718 -47.41 11.61 24.36
N LEU A 719 -46.71 12.03 25.42
CA LEU A 719 -46.80 11.33 26.72
C LEU A 719 -48.22 11.36 27.31
N GLY A 720 -49.00 12.39 26.96
CA GLY A 720 -50.40 12.52 27.36
C GLY A 720 -51.34 11.45 26.81
N LYS A 721 -50.95 10.74 25.74
CA LYS A 721 -51.71 9.64 25.14
C LYS A 721 -51.74 8.38 26.01
N PHE A 722 -50.81 8.25 26.98
CA PHE A 722 -50.57 7.02 27.71
C PHE A 722 -51.03 7.07 29.15
N THR A 723 -51.30 5.91 29.73
CA THR A 723 -51.58 5.75 31.15
C THR A 723 -50.37 6.11 32.01
N ASN A 724 -50.56 6.36 33.30
CA ASN A 724 -49.44 6.72 34.19
C ASN A 724 -48.34 5.63 34.21
N GLY A 725 -48.70 4.33 34.19
CA GLY A 725 -47.75 3.23 34.17
C GLY A 725 -46.94 3.20 32.86
N ALA A 726 -47.63 3.31 31.72
CA ALA A 726 -46.97 3.35 30.41
C ALA A 726 -46.09 4.62 30.25
N ARG A 727 -46.52 5.76 30.81
CA ARG A 727 -45.75 7.02 30.80
C ARG A 727 -44.46 6.89 31.63
N ASN A 728 -44.48 6.19 32.76
CA ASN A 728 -43.28 5.97 33.56
C ASN A 728 -42.29 5.13 32.79
N VAL A 729 -42.73 4.04 32.14
CA VAL A 729 -41.88 3.22 31.26
C VAL A 729 -41.23 4.05 30.14
N LEU A 730 -42.00 4.93 29.48
CA LEU A 730 -41.45 5.81 28.42
C LEU A 730 -40.45 6.82 28.98
N ASN A 731 -40.66 7.36 30.18
CA ASN A 731 -39.71 8.25 30.83
C ASN A 731 -38.40 7.54 31.22
N GLU A 732 -38.50 6.30 31.67
CA GLU A 732 -37.31 5.49 31.99
C GLU A 732 -36.54 5.08 30.71
N LEU A 733 -37.23 4.80 29.61
CA LEU A 733 -36.61 4.64 28.30
C LEU A 733 -35.84 5.89 27.86
N LEU A 734 -36.39 7.09 28.13
CA LEU A 734 -35.68 8.35 27.86
C LEU A 734 -34.43 8.51 28.74
N GLU A 735 -34.44 8.08 30.00
CA GLU A 735 -33.22 8.05 30.82
C GLU A 735 -32.21 7.06 30.27
N LYS A 736 -32.61 5.87 29.84
CA LYS A 736 -31.73 4.91 29.18
C LYS A 736 -31.14 5.48 27.87
N TYR A 737 -31.91 6.25 27.11
CA TYR A 737 -31.39 6.95 25.96
C TYR A 737 -30.34 7.98 26.34
N VAL A 738 -30.54 8.77 27.40
CA VAL A 738 -29.54 9.75 27.86
C VAL A 738 -28.24 9.06 28.25
N GLU A 739 -28.31 7.90 28.88
CA GLU A 739 -27.17 7.15 29.36
C GLU A 739 -26.41 6.42 28.23
N PHE A 740 -27.14 5.72 27.36
CA PHE A 740 -26.54 4.77 26.38
C PHE A 740 -26.84 5.08 24.91
N GLY A 741 -27.66 6.08 24.60
CA GLY A 741 -28.13 6.36 23.24
C GLY A 741 -29.21 5.39 22.74
N THR A 742 -29.57 5.53 21.46
CA THR A 742 -30.66 4.71 20.85
C THR A 742 -30.27 3.29 20.49
N ALA A 743 -28.99 2.94 20.50
CA ALA A 743 -28.50 1.59 20.19
C ALA A 743 -29.05 0.53 21.15
N GLN A 744 -29.41 0.92 22.36
CA GLN A 744 -29.98 0.03 23.40
C GLN A 744 -31.49 -0.15 23.33
N PHE A 745 -32.23 0.53 22.43
CA PHE A 745 -33.68 0.42 22.31
C PHE A 745 -34.13 -0.86 21.60
N GLN A 746 -33.51 -1.98 21.88
CA GLN A 746 -33.96 -3.27 21.34
C GLN A 746 -35.02 -3.89 22.26
N ILE A 747 -36.28 -3.93 21.77
CA ILE A 747 -37.36 -4.64 22.43
C ILE A 747 -37.34 -6.10 21.97
N PRO A 748 -37.45 -7.09 22.88
CA PRO A 748 -37.85 -7.00 24.30
C PRO A 748 -36.67 -6.82 25.29
N ASP A 749 -35.43 -6.76 24.84
CA ASP A 749 -34.27 -6.93 25.75
C ASP A 749 -34.07 -5.76 26.71
N ILE A 750 -34.31 -4.52 26.29
CA ILE A 750 -34.18 -3.35 27.16
C ILE A 750 -35.19 -3.41 28.33
N LEU A 751 -36.35 -4.03 28.15
CA LEU A 751 -37.40 -4.14 29.19
C LEU A 751 -37.03 -5.12 30.30
N LYS A 752 -35.99 -5.94 30.11
CA LYS A 752 -35.50 -6.90 31.10
C LYS A 752 -34.46 -6.29 32.03
N VAL A 753 -34.07 -5.04 31.80
CA VAL A 753 -33.02 -4.33 32.56
C VAL A 753 -33.62 -3.31 33.55
N PRO A 754 -33.20 -3.24 34.82
CA PRO A 754 -33.61 -2.20 35.73
C PRO A 754 -33.32 -0.78 35.23
N PRO A 755 -34.16 0.22 35.52
CA PRO A 755 -35.41 0.14 36.30
C PRO A 755 -36.65 -0.35 35.55
N LEU A 756 -36.54 -0.54 34.20
CA LEU A 756 -37.69 -0.96 33.37
C LEU A 756 -38.26 -2.30 33.82
N SER A 757 -37.45 -3.25 34.25
CA SER A 757 -37.91 -4.54 34.79
C SER A 757 -38.65 -4.44 36.11
N ASP A 758 -38.58 -3.31 36.81
CA ASP A 758 -39.27 -3.08 38.05
C ASP A 758 -40.79 -2.88 37.83
N HIS A 759 -41.19 -2.55 36.59
CA HIS A 759 -42.61 -2.45 36.22
C HIS A 759 -43.27 -3.79 35.90
N GLY A 760 -42.52 -4.89 35.97
CA GLY A 760 -43.00 -6.23 35.70
C GLY A 760 -42.24 -6.95 34.62
N ASN A 761 -42.69 -8.13 34.23
CA ASN A 761 -42.13 -8.86 33.10
C ASN A 761 -42.54 -8.22 31.78
N VAL A 762 -41.92 -8.65 30.68
CA VAL A 762 -42.14 -8.08 29.33
C VAL A 762 -43.61 -8.07 28.91
N MET A 763 -44.38 -9.07 29.31
CA MET A 763 -45.81 -9.17 28.98
C MET A 763 -46.63 -8.15 29.81
N GLU A 764 -46.37 -8.03 31.10
CA GLU A 764 -47.01 -7.06 31.98
C GLU A 764 -46.71 -5.63 31.56
N ILE A 765 -45.46 -5.33 31.13
CA ILE A 765 -45.12 -4.02 30.56
C ILE A 765 -45.89 -3.79 29.26
N ALA A 766 -45.98 -4.80 28.39
CA ALA A 766 -46.72 -4.66 27.13
C ALA A 766 -48.24 -4.41 27.38
N ASP A 767 -48.82 -5.00 28.44
CA ASP A 767 -50.22 -4.79 28.78
C ASP A 767 -50.50 -3.34 29.24
N LEU A 768 -49.51 -2.62 29.80
CA LEU A 768 -49.64 -1.20 30.11
C LEU A 768 -49.94 -0.35 28.87
N PHE A 769 -49.47 -0.81 27.70
CA PHE A 769 -49.68 -0.15 26.41
C PHE A 769 -50.88 -0.71 25.63
N GLY A 770 -51.51 -1.77 26.11
CA GLY A 770 -52.61 -2.47 25.45
C GLY A 770 -52.14 -3.52 24.41
N GLY A 771 -50.95 -4.11 24.66
CA GLY A 771 -50.37 -5.21 23.90
C GLY A 771 -48.99 -4.90 23.29
N GLY A 772 -48.29 -5.97 22.89
CA GLY A 772 -46.89 -5.87 22.41
C GLY A 772 -46.72 -5.03 21.15
N ASP A 773 -47.70 -5.02 20.25
CA ASP A 773 -47.64 -4.22 19.02
C ASP A 773 -47.75 -2.73 19.31
N ARG A 774 -48.69 -2.35 20.21
CA ARG A 774 -48.83 -0.95 20.64
C ARG A 774 -47.62 -0.45 21.41
N LEU A 775 -46.95 -1.31 22.19
CA LEU A 775 -45.66 -0.98 22.83
C LEU A 775 -44.63 -0.67 21.78
N ARG A 776 -44.48 -1.51 20.74
CA ARG A 776 -43.51 -1.25 19.64
C ARG A 776 -43.85 0.03 18.89
N GLU A 777 -45.12 0.30 18.62
CA GLU A 777 -45.56 1.56 18.01
C GLU A 777 -45.19 2.77 18.88
N ALA A 778 -45.45 2.70 20.17
CA ALA A 778 -45.14 3.78 21.12
C ALA A 778 -43.63 4.05 21.21
N VAL A 779 -42.80 2.99 21.25
CA VAL A 779 -41.32 3.14 21.28
C VAL A 779 -40.81 3.65 19.92
N GLY A 780 -41.40 3.19 18.82
CA GLY A 780 -41.10 3.72 17.48
C GLY A 780 -41.44 5.21 17.35
N GLU A 781 -42.59 5.64 17.83
CA GLU A 781 -43.00 7.07 17.87
C GLU A 781 -42.07 7.88 18.79
N LEU A 782 -41.67 7.34 19.94
CA LEU A 782 -40.70 7.94 20.85
C LEU A 782 -39.34 8.17 20.16
N GLN A 783 -38.83 7.15 19.45
CA GLN A 783 -37.57 7.27 18.71
C GLN A 783 -37.65 8.30 17.60
N GLN A 784 -38.75 8.41 16.90
CA GLN A 784 -38.95 9.44 15.88
C GLN A 784 -38.97 10.85 16.48
N LEU A 785 -39.67 11.03 17.60
CA LEU A 785 -39.77 12.32 18.29
C LEU A 785 -38.43 12.83 18.80
N LEU A 786 -37.49 11.93 19.19
CA LEU A 786 -36.13 12.32 19.57
C LEU A 786 -35.41 13.08 18.46
N TYR A 787 -35.75 12.88 17.19
CA TYR A 787 -35.08 13.48 16.04
C TYR A 787 -35.94 14.50 15.26
N VAL A 788 -37.20 14.65 15.61
CA VAL A 788 -38.11 15.64 14.98
C VAL A 788 -37.99 17.02 15.64
N ALA A 789 -37.72 17.06 16.94
CA ALA A 789 -37.67 18.30 17.73
C ALA A 789 -36.39 19.15 17.49
#